data_4026e727fc885d29903780e178645227
#
_entry.id   4026e727fc885d29903780e178645227
#
_cell.length_a   1.000
_cell.length_b   1.000
_cell.length_c   1.000
_cell.angle_alpha   90.00
_cell.angle_beta   90.00
_cell.angle_gamma   90.00
#
_symmetry.space_group_name_H-M   'P 1'
#
loop_
_entity.id
_entity.type
_entity.pdbx_description
1 polymer ?
#
loop_
_entity_poly.entity_id
_entity_poly.type
_entity_poly.pdbx_seq_one_letter_code
_entity_poly.pdbx_strand_id
1 'polypeptide(L)'
;MKHSNKLLLSSISMAVLTLMNQAHAQQAGDSNTQPAPAQAPATSQDAAVKAEVQQIVVTGVANGGAKRKIDSGFSITTATEEQMKEAVPLSTADMMKISPGVYVESTSGQTGANIQIRGFPSGGDAPYVTLQLNGSPLFPAPTLSFLANDSTFRIDDTVQRVEILRGGPSVIFSNGQPGATMNFLLKTGDDTPEGTIRATVGTGDLMRYDMYYGGKLADGWYGSIGGFYRTDNGVRDPGFPADDGGSITATLRHTITDGEMLFYVRATDDKNAFYTGVPVVLQPNGSLSAYPGVNPLTWTPMNNESREFTLPDGTHDDLAKGRGASNGVIGFDFNQKIEGWDVNNKMNFFKGDQPTIALFSGPTPVTMQNQIANFVTAANGNAALTAAAGHTAATGTGMYADGGGAVAAGTQTIQYGLWDVDKKLQNFTDELRVTKELVKDHSVTMGLYMSQYSSDDVWKLGNNLLTDLSGRPIQVTLDNGVQSTSPHGFANGCTFCIAENGNTSNRAIYFADDWKVTQDLHLDAGLRYEHQQMSLAYQSPSTAALVGNNPLAAYNYGVSQPNGPVISYNDDWNLTSFTAGGIYKLAKDMSVFARFNEGGQFPFFDQVRGTAVNVPPPVTKIKQFELGFKNVNSFYTAFVNLFANQFNNQFQGQSTFAGLPVNTIGGSKTYGIEYEFAIRPIQNLQIAFSGDAQHARYQDYDDATNAGINGMMVQRQPASQWRLTPSYTIPLGDSSLKLYGTYSFINARYDDQQNAQYLPSYHTLDAGALLEVGQKLEFRLSGTNLTNELGLTEGAAGRVVSTTDGSVPYATIARPLFGRAIELSVMYRFE
;
A
#
# COMPACT_ATOMS: atom_id res chain seq x y z
N MET A 1 0.35 -19.71 -23.00
CA MET A 1 1.30 -18.90 -22.22
C MET A 1 1.37 -19.23 -20.71
N LYS A 2 0.49 -20.08 -20.15
CA LYS A 2 0.50 -20.49 -18.72
C LYS A 2 1.68 -21.39 -18.28
N HIS A 3 2.54 -21.84 -19.18
CA HIS A 3 3.67 -22.73 -18.84
C HIS A 3 5.05 -22.04 -18.76
N SER A 4 5.19 -20.77 -19.19
CA SER A 4 6.51 -20.13 -19.23
C SER A 4 6.97 -19.57 -17.88
N ASN A 5 6.03 -19.16 -17.01
CA ASN A 5 6.41 -18.58 -15.70
C ASN A 5 6.86 -19.63 -14.68
N LYS A 6 6.30 -20.86 -14.74
CA LYS A 6 6.78 -21.97 -13.88
C LYS A 6 8.18 -22.45 -14.25
N LEU A 7 8.58 -22.30 -15.49
CA LEU A 7 9.92 -22.64 -15.95
C LEU A 7 10.99 -21.63 -15.55
N LEU A 8 10.62 -20.33 -15.39
CA LEU A 8 11.56 -19.31 -14.93
C LEU A 8 11.93 -19.49 -13.45
N LEU A 9 10.94 -19.78 -12.58
CA LEU A 9 11.17 -20.06 -11.15
C LEU A 9 11.99 -21.36 -10.96
N SER A 10 11.76 -22.39 -11.77
CA SER A 10 12.51 -23.65 -11.68
C SER A 10 13.94 -23.54 -12.19
N SER A 11 14.21 -22.71 -13.19
CA SER A 11 15.57 -22.53 -13.75
C SER A 11 16.47 -21.64 -12.89
N ILE A 12 15.90 -20.64 -12.20
CA ILE A 12 16.64 -19.80 -11.25
C ILE A 12 17.01 -20.60 -10.00
N SER A 13 16.11 -21.43 -9.48
CA SER A 13 16.35 -22.30 -8.33
C SER A 13 17.47 -23.32 -8.59
N MET A 14 17.56 -23.83 -9.81
CA MET A 14 18.60 -24.83 -10.19
C MET A 14 19.98 -24.19 -10.38
N ALA A 15 20.06 -22.98 -10.88
CA ALA A 15 21.32 -22.26 -11.08
C ALA A 15 21.97 -21.85 -9.74
N VAL A 16 21.16 -21.44 -8.75
CA VAL A 16 21.65 -21.05 -7.42
C VAL A 16 22.11 -22.26 -6.61
N LEU A 17 21.41 -23.40 -6.70
CA LEU A 17 21.81 -24.65 -6.04
C LEU A 17 23.13 -25.24 -6.61
N THR A 18 23.41 -25.01 -7.87
CA THR A 18 24.65 -25.50 -8.50
C THR A 18 25.89 -24.67 -8.07
N LEU A 19 25.70 -23.37 -7.80
CA LEU A 19 26.76 -22.49 -7.29
C LEU A 19 27.11 -22.77 -5.81
N MET A 20 26.14 -23.18 -4.99
CA MET A 20 26.37 -23.48 -3.58
C MET A 20 27.13 -24.80 -3.35
N ASN A 21 26.98 -25.79 -4.22
CA ASN A 21 27.68 -27.07 -4.09
C ASN A 21 29.17 -27.01 -4.41
N GLN A 22 29.69 -25.95 -5.03
CA GLN A 22 31.13 -25.79 -5.31
C GLN A 22 31.90 -25.06 -4.19
N ALA A 23 31.20 -24.40 -3.25
CA ALA A 23 31.82 -23.61 -2.17
C ALA A 23 32.27 -24.45 -0.94
N HIS A 24 31.84 -25.68 -0.81
CA HIS A 24 32.12 -26.51 0.38
C HIS A 24 33.40 -27.39 0.32
N ALA A 25 34.21 -27.25 -0.68
CA ALA A 25 35.36 -28.15 -0.89
C ALA A 25 36.74 -27.61 -0.42
N GLN A 26 36.83 -26.47 0.21
CA GLN A 26 38.12 -25.94 0.68
C GLN A 26 38.02 -25.18 2.01
N GLN A 27 38.07 -25.91 3.11
CA GLN A 27 38.59 -25.35 4.38
C GLN A 27 39.08 -26.47 5.30
N ALA A 28 40.36 -26.62 5.35
CA ALA A 28 41.11 -27.19 6.46
C ALA A 28 42.45 -26.51 6.54
N GLY A 29 42.76 -25.80 7.59
CA GLY A 29 44.11 -25.26 7.85
C GLY A 29 44.12 -24.11 8.85
N ASP A 30 44.41 -24.47 10.09
CA ASP A 30 44.98 -23.73 11.23
C ASP A 30 45.28 -22.24 11.14
N SER A 31 44.88 -21.47 12.15
CA SER A 31 45.78 -20.60 12.90
C SER A 31 45.23 -20.08 14.23
N ASN A 32 46.05 -20.24 15.26
CA ASN A 32 45.96 -19.75 16.63
C ASN A 32 46.13 -18.22 16.68
N THR A 33 45.19 -17.49 17.23
CA THR A 33 45.41 -16.14 17.77
C THR A 33 44.63 -15.90 19.06
N GLN A 34 45.33 -15.46 20.07
CA GLN A 34 44.93 -15.23 21.45
C GLN A 34 43.93 -14.06 21.57
N PRO A 35 42.85 -14.12 22.38
CA PRO A 35 41.87 -13.03 22.47
C PRO A 35 42.36 -11.85 23.32
N ALA A 36 42.07 -10.63 22.89
CA ALA A 36 42.17 -9.41 23.65
C ALA A 36 41.15 -9.38 24.81
N PRO A 37 41.40 -8.64 25.93
CA PRO A 37 40.56 -8.67 27.09
C PRO A 37 39.17 -8.10 26.80
N ALA A 38 38.13 -8.86 27.19
CA ALA A 38 36.74 -8.50 27.05
C ALA A 38 36.40 -7.19 27.82
N GLN A 39 35.90 -6.22 27.11
CA GLN A 39 35.19 -5.07 27.72
C GLN A 39 33.89 -5.59 28.39
N ALA A 40 33.61 -5.07 29.58
CA ALA A 40 32.36 -5.37 30.29
C ALA A 40 31.15 -5.13 29.36
N PRO A 41 30.12 -5.99 29.34
CA PRO A 41 28.97 -5.82 28.51
C PRO A 41 28.29 -4.49 28.84
N ALA A 42 28.10 -3.65 27.80
CA ALA A 42 27.29 -2.43 27.93
C ALA A 42 25.90 -2.81 28.45
N THR A 43 25.32 -2.00 29.34
CA THR A 43 23.96 -2.24 29.82
C THR A 43 23.00 -2.19 28.62
N SER A 44 21.94 -2.98 28.64
CA SER A 44 20.98 -3.07 27.52
C SER A 44 20.39 -1.69 27.13
N GLN A 45 20.27 -0.80 28.09
CA GLN A 45 19.82 0.58 27.88
C GLN A 45 20.85 1.43 27.12
N ASP A 46 22.14 1.34 27.46
CA ASP A 46 23.21 2.06 26.77
C ASP A 46 23.35 1.55 25.32
N ALA A 47 23.15 0.25 25.09
CA ALA A 47 23.14 -0.34 23.76
C ALA A 47 21.95 0.17 22.92
N ALA A 48 20.74 0.22 23.47
CA ALA A 48 19.55 0.73 22.79
C ALA A 48 19.69 2.22 22.42
N VAL A 49 20.18 3.05 23.38
CA VAL A 49 20.44 4.48 23.11
C VAL A 49 21.53 4.64 22.06
N LYS A 50 22.62 3.88 22.16
CA LYS A 50 23.70 3.92 21.18
C LYS A 50 23.20 3.52 19.78
N ALA A 51 22.35 2.52 19.67
CA ALA A 51 21.72 2.13 18.41
C ALA A 51 20.82 3.24 17.86
N GLU A 52 20.04 3.92 18.69
CA GLU A 52 19.14 5.00 18.28
C GLU A 52 19.92 6.27 17.87
N VAL A 53 20.98 6.64 18.62
CA VAL A 53 21.89 7.75 18.25
C VAL A 53 22.65 7.46 16.96
N GLN A 54 22.99 6.19 16.71
CA GLN A 54 23.71 5.75 15.51
C GLN A 54 22.80 5.36 14.34
N GLN A 55 21.48 5.52 14.49
CA GLN A 55 20.55 5.19 13.41
C GLN A 55 20.88 5.95 12.13
N ILE A 56 21.23 5.18 11.10
CA ILE A 56 21.74 5.69 9.83
C ILE A 56 20.60 5.68 8.81
N VAL A 57 20.50 6.73 7.99
CA VAL A 57 19.54 6.87 6.90
C VAL A 57 20.30 7.10 5.60
N VAL A 58 19.76 6.53 4.53
CA VAL A 58 20.30 6.70 3.16
C VAL A 58 19.27 7.34 2.23
N THR A 59 17.97 7.22 2.54
CA THR A 59 16.89 7.83 1.76
C THR A 59 16.92 9.35 1.89
N GLY A 60 16.89 10.04 0.75
CA GLY A 60 16.93 11.51 0.72
C GLY A 60 18.31 12.12 0.98
N VAL A 61 19.39 11.33 0.96
CA VAL A 61 20.76 11.81 1.10
C VAL A 61 21.36 12.01 -0.29
N ALA A 62 21.96 13.20 -0.53
CA ALA A 62 22.40 13.64 -1.85
C ALA A 62 23.48 12.74 -2.48
N ASN A 63 24.50 12.38 -1.71
CA ASN A 63 25.64 11.59 -2.20
C ASN A 63 25.39 10.07 -2.17
N GLY A 64 24.18 9.61 -1.91
CA GLY A 64 23.88 8.19 -1.73
C GLY A 64 24.54 7.55 -0.50
N GLY A 65 25.28 8.33 0.28
CA GLY A 65 25.96 7.90 1.50
C GLY A 65 25.04 7.83 2.70
N ALA A 66 25.57 7.29 3.80
CA ALA A 66 24.86 7.15 5.05
C ALA A 66 25.01 8.39 5.93
N LYS A 67 23.90 8.87 6.53
CA LYS A 67 23.86 10.01 7.46
C LYS A 67 23.15 9.60 8.74
N ARG A 68 23.57 10.07 9.92
CA ARG A 68 22.81 9.77 11.12
C ARG A 68 21.45 10.49 11.09
N LYS A 69 20.38 9.83 11.57
CA LYS A 69 19.03 10.42 11.64
C LYS A 69 19.02 11.78 12.36
N ILE A 70 19.82 11.93 13.42
CA ILE A 70 19.95 13.18 14.19
C ILE A 70 20.57 14.33 13.38
N ASP A 71 21.42 14.01 12.39
CA ASP A 71 22.11 14.97 11.53
C ASP A 71 21.35 15.26 10.21
N SER A 72 20.19 14.63 9.99
CA SER A 72 19.38 14.88 8.80
C SER A 72 18.47 16.09 8.97
N GLY A 73 18.48 17.05 8.02
CA GLY A 73 17.65 18.26 8.00
C GLY A 73 16.23 18.02 7.48
N PHE A 74 15.62 16.85 7.79
CA PHE A 74 14.28 16.45 7.34
C PHE A 74 13.68 15.37 8.24
N SER A 75 12.37 15.13 8.08
CA SER A 75 11.62 14.13 8.84
C SER A 75 11.73 12.76 8.19
N ILE A 76 12.32 11.80 8.91
CA ILE A 76 12.43 10.40 8.50
C ILE A 76 12.21 9.47 9.69
N THR A 77 11.41 8.43 9.49
CA THR A 77 11.22 7.34 10.44
C THR A 77 11.93 6.11 9.90
N THR A 78 12.61 5.37 10.75
CA THR A 78 13.31 4.13 10.39
C THR A 78 12.83 3.01 11.29
N ALA A 79 12.70 1.80 10.76
CA ALA A 79 12.46 0.60 11.54
C ALA A 79 13.50 -0.46 11.19
N THR A 80 14.17 -0.96 12.22
CA THR A 80 15.06 -2.11 12.15
C THR A 80 14.26 -3.40 11.99
N GLU A 81 14.92 -4.50 11.66
CA GLU A 81 14.27 -5.82 11.58
C GLU A 81 13.49 -6.18 12.85
N GLU A 82 14.05 -5.90 14.05
CA GLU A 82 13.37 -6.14 15.32
C GLU A 82 12.10 -5.28 15.45
N GLN A 83 12.19 -3.98 15.15
CA GLN A 83 11.05 -3.06 15.20
C GLN A 83 9.98 -3.41 14.15
N MET A 84 10.38 -3.89 12.97
CA MET A 84 9.44 -4.40 11.98
C MET A 84 8.68 -5.62 12.50
N LYS A 85 9.38 -6.53 13.16
CA LYS A 85 8.78 -7.74 13.76
C LYS A 85 7.84 -7.41 14.93
N GLU A 86 8.18 -6.42 15.76
CA GLU A 86 7.34 -5.97 16.89
C GLU A 86 6.07 -5.25 16.43
N ALA A 87 6.13 -4.56 15.29
CA ALA A 87 4.96 -3.90 14.70
C ALA A 87 3.89 -4.89 14.22
N VAL A 88 4.23 -6.18 14.09
CA VAL A 88 3.33 -7.25 13.60
C VAL A 88 2.52 -6.81 12.38
N PRO A 89 3.17 -6.38 11.30
CA PRO A 89 2.45 -5.83 10.15
C PRO A 89 1.68 -6.94 9.45
N LEU A 90 0.38 -6.78 9.33
CA LEU A 90 -0.48 -7.67 8.53
C LEU A 90 -0.25 -7.44 7.03
N SER A 91 0.20 -6.24 6.64
CA SER A 91 0.47 -5.86 5.26
C SER A 91 1.76 -5.04 5.16
N THR A 92 2.28 -4.88 3.95
CA THR A 92 3.42 -3.98 3.69
C THR A 92 3.09 -2.53 4.09
N ALA A 93 1.88 -2.07 3.82
CA ALA A 93 1.43 -0.73 4.18
C ALA A 93 1.37 -0.49 5.70
N ASP A 94 1.13 -1.54 6.50
CA ASP A 94 1.08 -1.43 7.96
C ASP A 94 2.38 -0.93 8.56
N MET A 95 3.52 -1.17 7.90
CA MET A 95 4.79 -0.61 8.35
C MET A 95 4.80 0.92 8.34
N MET A 96 3.98 1.57 7.51
CA MET A 96 3.88 3.03 7.53
C MET A 96 3.15 3.56 8.76
N LYS A 97 2.38 2.73 9.48
CA LYS A 97 1.71 3.13 10.74
C LYS A 97 2.68 3.55 11.85
N ILE A 98 3.94 3.11 11.78
CA ILE A 98 4.97 3.55 12.74
C ILE A 98 5.38 5.01 12.55
N SER A 99 5.08 5.60 11.39
CA SER A 99 5.47 6.94 10.98
C SER A 99 4.37 7.95 11.32
N PRO A 100 4.62 8.97 12.15
CA PRO A 100 3.66 10.03 12.42
C PRO A 100 3.26 10.75 11.12
N GLY A 101 2.04 11.32 11.07
CA GLY A 101 1.53 12.00 9.88
C GLY A 101 1.13 11.09 8.73
N VAL A 102 1.19 9.77 8.94
CA VAL A 102 0.74 8.76 7.97
C VAL A 102 -0.43 7.97 8.56
N TYR A 103 -1.56 8.00 7.91
CA TYR A 103 -2.73 7.20 8.24
C TYR A 103 -2.92 6.10 7.20
N VAL A 104 -3.04 4.86 7.65
CA VAL A 104 -3.13 3.66 6.79
C VAL A 104 -4.45 2.94 7.03
N GLU A 105 -5.20 2.74 5.97
CA GLU A 105 -6.47 2.01 5.95
C GLU A 105 -6.23 0.57 5.44
N SER A 106 -5.62 -0.28 6.26
CA SER A 106 -5.25 -1.67 5.91
C SER A 106 -6.38 -2.67 6.17
N THR A 107 -7.59 -2.37 5.71
CA THR A 107 -8.77 -3.22 5.89
C THR A 107 -9.19 -3.96 4.63
N SER A 108 -8.38 -3.87 3.59
CA SER A 108 -8.60 -4.55 2.31
C SER A 108 -7.99 -5.95 2.25
N GLY A 109 -7.29 -6.38 3.28
CA GLY A 109 -6.49 -7.60 3.32
C GLY A 109 -5.00 -7.29 3.40
N GLN A 110 -4.18 -8.20 2.92
CA GLN A 110 -2.71 -8.09 2.93
C GLN A 110 -2.16 -7.00 1.98
N THR A 111 -3.00 -6.50 1.09
CA THR A 111 -2.65 -5.50 0.07
C THR A 111 -3.84 -4.59 -0.22
N GLY A 112 -3.59 -3.52 -0.96
CA GLY A 112 -4.62 -2.59 -1.39
C GLY A 112 -5.02 -1.59 -0.32
N ALA A 113 -4.10 -1.22 0.56
CA ALA A 113 -4.33 -0.20 1.56
C ALA A 113 -4.44 1.20 0.94
N ASN A 114 -5.37 2.00 1.47
CA ASN A 114 -5.34 3.43 1.24
C ASN A 114 -4.35 4.07 2.23
N ILE A 115 -3.45 4.91 1.72
CA ILE A 115 -2.44 5.55 2.56
C ILE A 115 -2.56 7.06 2.42
N GLN A 116 -2.80 7.71 3.54
CA GLN A 116 -2.99 9.15 3.67
C GLN A 116 -1.79 9.77 4.37
N ILE A 117 -1.31 10.94 3.89
CA ILE A 117 -0.09 11.57 4.40
C ILE A 117 -0.34 13.05 4.64
N ARG A 118 -0.06 13.54 5.85
CA ARG A 118 0.01 14.97 6.19
C ARG A 118 -1.11 15.82 5.58
N GLY A 119 -2.35 15.31 5.55
CA GLY A 119 -3.49 15.99 4.97
C GLY A 119 -3.45 16.13 3.44
N PHE A 120 -2.63 15.34 2.74
CA PHE A 120 -2.62 15.30 1.28
C PHE A 120 -3.94 14.72 0.79
N PRO A 121 -4.68 15.43 -0.08
CA PRO A 121 -5.98 14.96 -0.50
C PRO A 121 -5.88 13.71 -1.37
N SER A 122 -6.57 12.65 -0.98
CA SER A 122 -6.63 11.38 -1.70
C SER A 122 -8.04 10.80 -1.62
N GLY A 123 -8.53 10.29 -2.73
CA GLY A 123 -9.82 9.58 -2.82
C GLY A 123 -9.72 8.08 -2.56
N GLY A 124 -8.51 7.54 -2.49
CA GLY A 124 -8.23 6.10 -2.34
C GLY A 124 -6.85 5.74 -2.85
N ASP A 125 -6.47 4.47 -2.75
CA ASP A 125 -5.14 3.94 -3.03
C ASP A 125 -4.04 4.71 -2.25
N ALA A 126 -2.87 4.95 -2.82
CA ALA A 126 -1.77 5.63 -2.15
C ALA A 126 -1.08 6.64 -3.09
N PRO A 127 -1.78 7.68 -3.58
CA PRO A 127 -1.32 8.52 -4.70
C PRO A 127 -0.05 9.33 -4.42
N TYR A 128 0.36 9.43 -3.16
CA TYR A 128 1.52 10.21 -2.75
C TYR A 128 2.57 9.36 -2.01
N VAL A 129 2.54 8.05 -2.24
CA VAL A 129 3.50 7.10 -1.66
C VAL A 129 4.32 6.45 -2.76
N THR A 130 5.63 6.54 -2.66
CA THR A 130 6.56 5.78 -3.50
C THR A 130 7.16 4.64 -2.69
N LEU A 131 7.04 3.41 -3.19
CA LEU A 131 7.78 2.27 -2.68
C LEU A 131 9.09 2.13 -3.43
N GLN A 132 10.19 2.01 -2.68
CA GLN A 132 11.53 1.81 -3.21
C GLN A 132 12.14 0.52 -2.67
N LEU A 133 12.98 -0.10 -3.49
CA LEU A 133 13.85 -1.18 -3.11
C LEU A 133 15.30 -0.72 -3.32
N ASN A 134 16.08 -0.67 -2.23
CA ASN A 134 17.45 -0.12 -2.21
C ASN A 134 17.57 1.31 -2.79
N GLY A 135 16.50 2.12 -2.68
CA GLY A 135 16.45 3.50 -3.15
C GLY A 135 15.96 3.68 -4.59
N SER A 136 15.66 2.61 -5.31
CA SER A 136 15.04 2.67 -6.65
C SER A 136 13.54 2.44 -6.57
N PRO A 137 12.69 3.27 -7.21
CA PRO A 137 11.25 3.05 -7.26
C PRO A 137 10.91 1.71 -7.91
N LEU A 138 10.05 0.90 -7.27
CA LEU A 138 9.50 -0.31 -7.88
C LEU A 138 8.62 0.05 -9.08
N PHE A 139 7.75 1.02 -8.91
CA PHE A 139 6.99 1.63 -9.99
C PHE A 139 6.97 3.15 -9.80
N PRO A 140 7.40 3.96 -10.79
CA PRO A 140 7.63 5.39 -10.58
C PRO A 140 6.36 6.23 -10.52
N ALA A 141 5.28 5.81 -11.16
CA ALA A 141 3.99 6.46 -10.98
C ALA A 141 3.49 6.21 -9.56
N PRO A 142 3.22 7.24 -8.77
CA PRO A 142 2.80 7.05 -7.38
C PRO A 142 1.41 6.44 -7.29
N THR A 143 0.59 6.57 -8.33
CA THR A 143 -0.72 5.94 -8.41
C THR A 143 -1.12 5.66 -9.86
N LEU A 144 -1.83 4.58 -10.03
CA LEU A 144 -2.75 4.30 -11.13
C LEU A 144 -4.04 3.81 -10.47
N SER A 145 -5.21 4.05 -11.06
CA SER A 145 -6.45 3.47 -10.52
C SER A 145 -6.31 1.95 -10.42
N PHE A 146 -6.76 1.39 -9.31
CA PHE A 146 -6.64 -0.03 -8.97
C PHE A 146 -5.21 -0.54 -8.77
N LEU A 147 -4.25 0.35 -8.58
CA LEU A 147 -2.91 0.02 -8.14
C LEU A 147 -2.62 0.70 -6.81
N ALA A 148 -2.67 -0.03 -5.73
CA ALA A 148 -2.03 0.38 -4.50
C ALA A 148 -0.56 -0.08 -4.53
N ASN A 149 0.38 0.84 -4.29
CA ASN A 149 1.81 0.52 -4.40
C ASN A 149 2.25 -0.60 -3.45
N ASP A 150 1.58 -0.79 -2.31
CA ASP A 150 1.82 -1.89 -1.38
C ASP A 150 1.56 -3.28 -2.00
N SER A 151 0.77 -3.37 -3.08
CA SER A 151 0.56 -4.61 -3.81
C SER A 151 1.79 -5.09 -4.59
N THR A 152 2.78 -4.23 -4.83
CA THR A 152 3.99 -4.57 -5.59
C THR A 152 5.07 -5.27 -4.76
N PHE A 153 4.99 -5.20 -3.44
CA PHE A 153 6.01 -5.72 -2.53
C PHE A 153 5.40 -6.40 -1.30
N ARG A 154 6.06 -7.46 -0.83
CA ARG A 154 5.74 -8.17 0.42
C ARG A 154 6.95 -8.16 1.33
N ILE A 155 6.77 -7.80 2.61
CA ILE A 155 7.85 -7.83 3.60
C ILE A 155 8.15 -9.27 4.00
N ASP A 156 9.44 -9.61 4.06
CA ASP A 156 9.96 -10.89 4.53
C ASP A 156 11.33 -10.71 5.21
N ASP A 157 11.92 -11.79 5.66
CA ASP A 157 13.21 -11.80 6.38
C ASP A 157 14.42 -11.40 5.52
N THR A 158 14.26 -11.14 4.23
CA THR A 158 15.31 -10.58 3.36
C THR A 158 15.46 -9.06 3.52
N VAL A 159 14.50 -8.38 4.20
CA VAL A 159 14.56 -6.93 4.46
C VAL A 159 15.35 -6.65 5.73
N GLN A 160 16.41 -5.85 5.62
CA GLN A 160 17.24 -5.43 6.75
C GLN A 160 16.59 -4.33 7.58
N ARG A 161 16.03 -3.34 6.91
CA ARG A 161 15.34 -2.20 7.53
C ARG A 161 14.44 -1.49 6.52
N VAL A 162 13.53 -0.69 7.04
CA VAL A 162 12.71 0.22 6.26
C VAL A 162 12.99 1.67 6.67
N GLU A 163 13.01 2.56 5.70
CA GLU A 163 13.12 4.00 5.88
C GLU A 163 11.89 4.68 5.28
N ILE A 164 11.20 5.52 6.06
CA ILE A 164 10.00 6.24 5.65
C ILE A 164 10.29 7.73 5.72
N LEU A 165 10.58 8.31 4.56
CA LEU A 165 10.82 9.74 4.37
C LEU A 165 9.48 10.42 4.09
N ARG A 166 9.16 11.50 4.79
CA ARG A 166 7.95 12.31 4.60
C ARG A 166 8.34 13.70 4.08
N GLY A 167 8.03 13.98 2.81
CA GLY A 167 8.49 15.23 2.18
C GLY A 167 10.02 15.28 2.08
N GLY A 168 10.63 16.31 2.67
CA GLY A 168 12.08 16.50 2.66
C GLY A 168 12.64 16.69 1.24
N PRO A 169 13.88 16.28 0.98
CA PRO A 169 14.51 16.41 -0.34
C PRO A 169 14.02 15.40 -1.38
N SER A 170 12.96 14.65 -1.10
CA SER A 170 12.37 13.68 -2.07
C SER A 170 11.97 14.31 -3.40
N VAL A 171 11.65 15.61 -3.40
CA VAL A 171 11.35 16.36 -4.63
C VAL A 171 12.54 16.52 -5.59
N ILE A 172 13.78 16.23 -5.14
CA ILE A 172 15.01 16.35 -5.94
C ILE A 172 15.48 14.98 -6.38
N PHE A 173 15.52 13.99 -5.46
CA PHE A 173 16.15 12.69 -5.68
C PHE A 173 15.15 11.63 -6.15
N SER A 174 15.67 10.58 -6.80
CA SER A 174 14.90 9.46 -7.30
C SER A 174 13.79 9.92 -8.26
N ASN A 175 12.54 9.48 -8.08
CA ASN A 175 11.41 9.88 -8.92
C ASN A 175 10.81 11.27 -8.60
N GLY A 176 11.44 12.08 -7.75
CA GLY A 176 11.06 13.47 -7.50
C GLY A 176 9.71 13.68 -6.82
N GLN A 177 9.16 12.68 -6.12
CA GLN A 177 7.82 12.75 -5.54
C GLN A 177 7.80 13.46 -4.18
N PRO A 178 6.87 14.42 -3.97
CA PRO A 178 6.81 15.24 -2.75
C PRO A 178 6.12 14.57 -1.55
N GLY A 179 5.52 13.40 -1.72
CA GLY A 179 4.77 12.68 -0.69
C GLY A 179 5.63 11.94 0.31
N ALA A 180 5.32 10.68 0.59
CA ALA A 180 6.19 9.80 1.35
C ALA A 180 6.94 8.84 0.45
N THR A 181 8.17 8.54 0.84
CA THR A 181 8.97 7.47 0.26
C THR A 181 9.18 6.40 1.31
N MET A 182 8.75 5.17 1.02
CA MET A 182 8.99 3.99 1.83
C MET A 182 10.04 3.14 1.13
N ASN A 183 11.25 3.13 1.68
CA ASN A 183 12.40 2.45 1.09
C ASN A 183 12.75 1.19 1.89
N PHE A 184 12.68 0.04 1.26
CA PHE A 184 13.12 -1.24 1.80
C PHE A 184 14.58 -1.49 1.42
N LEU A 185 15.41 -1.75 2.41
CA LEU A 185 16.82 -2.07 2.23
C LEU A 185 17.03 -3.56 2.46
N LEU A 186 17.58 -4.24 1.47
CA LEU A 186 17.80 -5.68 1.50
C LEU A 186 19.04 -6.05 2.31
N LYS A 187 19.01 -7.24 2.93
CA LYS A 187 20.17 -7.91 3.48
C LYS A 187 21.06 -8.41 2.33
N THR A 188 22.37 -8.27 2.45
CA THR A 188 23.31 -8.58 1.35
C THR A 188 24.36 -9.64 1.69
N GLY A 189 24.25 -10.27 2.86
CA GLY A 189 25.31 -11.12 3.41
C GLY A 189 26.49 -10.30 3.98
N ASP A 190 27.24 -10.92 4.89
CA ASP A 190 28.42 -10.31 5.55
C ASP A 190 29.53 -11.34 5.75
N ASP A 191 30.67 -10.95 6.35
CA ASP A 191 31.77 -11.85 6.66
C ASP A 191 31.36 -12.99 7.60
N THR A 192 30.42 -12.73 8.52
CA THR A 192 29.83 -13.75 9.37
C THR A 192 28.56 -14.29 8.70
N PRO A 193 28.52 -15.58 8.33
CA PRO A 193 27.29 -16.16 7.78
C PRO A 193 26.15 -16.10 8.79
N GLU A 194 24.95 -15.79 8.29
CA GLU A 194 23.71 -15.77 9.08
C GLU A 194 22.61 -16.48 8.33
N GLY A 195 21.93 -17.40 9.01
CA GLY A 195 20.74 -18.06 8.48
C GLY A 195 19.59 -18.02 9.47
N THR A 196 18.37 -17.87 8.95
CA THR A 196 17.14 -17.94 9.74
C THR A 196 16.10 -18.79 9.04
N ILE A 197 15.36 -19.56 9.83
CA ILE A 197 14.14 -20.25 9.40
C ILE A 197 13.08 -19.93 10.44
N ARG A 198 11.92 -19.44 9.99
CA ARG A 198 10.78 -19.10 10.83
C ARG A 198 9.56 -19.84 10.34
N ALA A 199 8.77 -20.38 11.28
CA ALA A 199 7.43 -20.90 11.06
C ALA A 199 6.45 -20.08 11.90
N THR A 200 5.37 -19.63 11.29
CA THR A 200 4.29 -18.86 11.93
C THR A 200 2.96 -19.54 11.68
N VAL A 201 2.16 -19.68 12.74
CA VAL A 201 0.78 -20.15 12.68
C VAL A 201 -0.13 -19.15 13.37
N GLY A 202 -1.37 -19.04 12.97
CA GLY A 202 -2.27 -18.03 13.55
C GLY A 202 -3.73 -18.13 13.16
N THR A 203 -4.46 -17.10 13.53
CA THR A 203 -5.88 -16.94 13.20
C THR A 203 -6.09 -17.02 11.70
N GLY A 204 -7.19 -17.63 11.27
CA GLY A 204 -7.50 -17.87 9.85
C GLY A 204 -6.68 -19.00 9.25
N ASP A 205 -6.30 -19.99 10.06
CA ASP A 205 -5.47 -21.13 9.65
C ASP A 205 -4.14 -20.70 8.99
N LEU A 206 -3.62 -19.54 9.42
CA LEU A 206 -2.36 -19.01 8.91
C LEU A 206 -1.24 -20.03 9.09
N MET A 207 -0.56 -20.35 8.00
CA MET A 207 0.73 -21.03 7.95
C MET A 207 1.68 -20.20 7.09
N ARG A 208 2.77 -19.72 7.69
CA ARG A 208 3.80 -18.97 7.00
C ARG A 208 5.18 -19.52 7.35
N TYR A 209 6.02 -19.65 6.34
CA TYR A 209 7.42 -20.03 6.46
C TYR A 209 8.28 -18.95 5.84
N ASP A 210 9.20 -18.38 6.61
CA ASP A 210 10.22 -17.46 6.14
C ASP A 210 11.58 -18.12 6.24
N MET A 211 12.47 -17.82 5.29
CA MET A 211 13.84 -18.32 5.27
C MET A 211 14.77 -17.23 4.76
N TYR A 212 15.93 -17.15 5.37
CA TYR A 212 17.03 -16.28 4.92
C TYR A 212 18.35 -16.99 5.16
N TYR A 213 19.29 -16.84 4.24
CA TYR A 213 20.68 -17.16 4.42
C TYR A 213 21.55 -16.16 3.68
N GLY A 214 22.60 -15.66 4.32
CA GLY A 214 23.54 -14.74 3.71
C GLY A 214 24.94 -14.89 4.32
N GLY A 215 25.95 -14.59 3.53
CA GLY A 215 27.33 -14.70 3.97
C GLY A 215 28.35 -14.40 2.88
N LYS A 216 29.62 -14.56 3.24
CA LYS A 216 30.76 -14.42 2.33
C LYS A 216 30.83 -15.62 1.39
N LEU A 217 30.92 -15.37 0.09
CA LEU A 217 31.08 -16.38 -0.96
C LEU A 217 32.56 -16.55 -1.36
N ALA A 218 33.26 -15.43 -1.46
CA ALA A 218 34.71 -15.36 -1.76
C ALA A 218 35.24 -14.01 -1.27
N ASP A 219 36.54 -13.75 -1.41
CA ASP A 219 37.12 -12.46 -1.03
C ASP A 219 36.47 -11.31 -1.83
N GLY A 220 35.85 -10.39 -1.09
CA GLY A 220 35.09 -9.27 -1.65
C GLY A 220 33.73 -9.63 -2.24
N TRP A 221 33.31 -10.90 -2.21
CA TRP A 221 32.03 -11.35 -2.72
C TRP A 221 31.13 -11.86 -1.58
N TYR A 222 29.92 -11.34 -1.52
CA TYR A 222 28.90 -11.67 -0.53
C TYR A 222 27.60 -11.96 -1.24
N GLY A 223 26.84 -12.91 -0.72
CA GLY A 223 25.55 -13.25 -1.29
C GLY A 223 24.50 -13.51 -0.24
N SER A 224 23.25 -13.32 -0.60
CA SER A 224 22.16 -13.78 0.21
C SER A 224 21.02 -14.34 -0.64
N ILE A 225 20.21 -15.21 -0.02
CA ILE A 225 18.97 -15.74 -0.56
C ILE A 225 17.96 -15.90 0.56
N GLY A 226 16.71 -15.63 0.28
CA GLY A 226 15.64 -15.79 1.24
C GLY A 226 14.28 -15.51 0.63
N GLY A 227 13.24 -15.54 1.45
CA GLY A 227 11.89 -15.28 1.03
C GLY A 227 10.89 -15.92 1.97
N PHE A 228 9.63 -15.97 1.56
CA PHE A 228 8.57 -16.62 2.32
C PHE A 228 7.59 -17.36 1.42
N TYR A 229 6.86 -18.28 2.03
CA TYR A 229 5.61 -18.85 1.52
C TYR A 229 4.57 -18.82 2.63
N ARG A 230 3.33 -18.48 2.28
CA ARG A 230 2.20 -18.51 3.21
C ARG A 230 0.93 -19.02 2.56
N THR A 231 0.03 -19.49 3.41
CA THR A 231 -1.38 -19.69 3.09
C THR A 231 -2.21 -19.39 4.32
N ASP A 232 -3.36 -18.73 4.15
CA ASP A 232 -4.33 -18.49 5.20
C ASP A 232 -5.74 -18.24 4.64
N ASN A 233 -6.75 -18.40 5.51
CA ASN A 233 -8.15 -18.12 5.20
C ASN A 233 -8.56 -16.69 5.62
N GLY A 234 -7.63 -15.92 6.20
CA GLY A 234 -7.92 -14.58 6.71
C GLY A 234 -8.76 -14.54 7.97
N VAL A 235 -8.85 -13.37 8.61
CA VAL A 235 -9.76 -13.13 9.75
C VAL A 235 -11.23 -13.13 9.29
N ARG A 236 -11.48 -12.77 8.04
CA ARG A 236 -12.76 -12.87 7.34
C ARG A 236 -12.64 -13.99 6.33
N ASP A 237 -12.97 -15.20 6.78
CA ASP A 237 -12.84 -16.42 6.00
C ASP A 237 -13.83 -16.43 4.82
N PRO A 238 -13.35 -16.41 3.56
CA PRO A 238 -14.19 -16.51 2.38
C PRO A 238 -14.51 -17.98 2.01
N GLY A 239 -14.10 -18.95 2.82
CA GLY A 239 -14.28 -20.38 2.55
C GLY A 239 -13.25 -20.96 1.56
N PHE A 240 -12.27 -20.17 1.15
CA PHE A 240 -11.11 -20.56 0.33
C PHE A 240 -9.87 -19.82 0.84
N PRO A 241 -8.63 -20.24 0.50
CA PRO A 241 -7.46 -19.50 0.91
C PRO A 241 -7.52 -18.03 0.46
N ALA A 242 -7.62 -17.14 1.46
CA ALA A 242 -7.64 -15.70 1.23
C ALA A 242 -6.29 -15.19 0.76
N ASP A 243 -5.23 -15.75 1.32
CA ASP A 243 -3.86 -15.47 0.92
C ASP A 243 -3.16 -16.79 0.58
N ASP A 244 -2.48 -16.85 -0.56
CA ASP A 244 -1.73 -18.02 -1.01
C ASP A 244 -0.58 -17.61 -1.93
N GLY A 245 0.65 -17.90 -1.51
CA GLY A 245 1.82 -17.59 -2.31
C GLY A 245 3.03 -17.13 -1.51
N GLY A 246 3.94 -16.43 -2.19
CA GLY A 246 5.17 -16.00 -1.55
C GLY A 246 6.11 -15.23 -2.45
N SER A 247 7.32 -15.04 -1.96
CA SER A 247 8.40 -14.38 -2.70
C SER A 247 9.74 -15.03 -2.45
N ILE A 248 10.65 -14.85 -3.39
CA ILE A 248 12.06 -15.20 -3.26
C ILE A 248 12.90 -14.00 -3.66
N THR A 249 13.95 -13.73 -2.89
CA THR A 249 14.92 -12.66 -3.13
C THR A 249 16.33 -13.23 -3.08
N ALA A 250 17.19 -12.82 -3.99
CA ALA A 250 18.62 -13.10 -3.93
C ALA A 250 19.42 -11.83 -4.17
N THR A 251 20.55 -11.69 -3.48
CA THR A 251 21.48 -10.58 -3.64
C THR A 251 22.89 -11.08 -3.88
N LEU A 252 23.67 -10.32 -4.66
CA LEU A 252 25.10 -10.53 -4.86
C LEU A 252 25.80 -9.19 -4.75
N ARG A 253 26.60 -9.02 -3.70
CA ARG A 253 27.41 -7.82 -3.43
C ARG A 253 28.88 -8.10 -3.68
N HIS A 254 29.53 -7.20 -4.40
CA HIS A 254 30.98 -7.24 -4.62
C HIS A 254 31.63 -5.93 -4.14
N THR A 255 32.56 -6.05 -3.22
CA THR A 255 33.39 -4.92 -2.79
C THR A 255 34.54 -4.72 -3.78
N ILE A 256 34.67 -3.50 -4.27
CA ILE A 256 35.70 -3.05 -5.17
C ILE A 256 36.57 -1.99 -4.47
N THR A 257 37.71 -1.58 -5.07
CA THR A 257 38.51 -0.49 -4.52
C THR A 257 37.67 0.78 -4.41
N ASP A 258 37.56 1.29 -3.16
CA ASP A 258 36.81 2.50 -2.82
C ASP A 258 35.34 2.46 -3.23
N GLY A 259 34.70 1.26 -3.20
CA GLY A 259 33.31 1.13 -3.58
C GLY A 259 32.73 -0.27 -3.48
N GLU A 260 31.54 -0.41 -4.03
CA GLU A 260 30.80 -1.68 -4.09
C GLU A 260 29.80 -1.73 -5.25
N MET A 261 29.48 -2.93 -5.67
CA MET A 261 28.38 -3.25 -6.59
C MET A 261 27.41 -4.19 -5.91
N LEU A 262 26.13 -3.98 -6.10
CA LEU A 262 25.07 -4.84 -5.61
C LEU A 262 24.12 -5.20 -6.75
N PHE A 263 23.95 -6.48 -7.00
CA PHE A 263 22.91 -7.04 -7.84
C PHE A 263 21.84 -7.66 -6.95
N TYR A 264 20.58 -7.48 -7.30
CA TYR A 264 19.49 -8.14 -6.61
C TYR A 264 18.39 -8.56 -7.59
N VAL A 265 17.75 -9.67 -7.27
CA VAL A 265 16.59 -10.18 -7.98
C VAL A 265 15.53 -10.55 -6.97
N ARG A 266 14.27 -10.27 -7.30
CA ARG A 266 13.12 -10.70 -6.49
C ARG A 266 12.01 -11.17 -7.42
N ALA A 267 11.39 -12.30 -7.08
CA ALA A 267 10.18 -12.79 -7.72
C ALA A 267 9.10 -12.96 -6.66
N THR A 268 7.89 -12.53 -6.98
CA THR A 268 6.71 -12.64 -6.13
C THR A 268 5.60 -13.29 -6.95
N ASP A 269 4.93 -14.28 -6.36
CA ASP A 269 3.66 -14.84 -6.85
C ASP A 269 2.79 -15.09 -5.63
N ASP A 270 1.85 -14.17 -5.38
CA ASP A 270 1.11 -14.11 -4.13
C ASP A 270 -0.31 -13.60 -4.39
N LYS A 271 -1.29 -14.46 -4.13
CA LYS A 271 -2.72 -14.12 -4.23
C LYS A 271 -3.18 -13.53 -2.91
N ASN A 272 -4.04 -12.51 -2.98
CA ASN A 272 -4.58 -11.86 -1.80
C ASN A 272 -6.04 -11.49 -2.05
N ALA A 273 -6.98 -12.15 -1.38
CA ALA A 273 -8.39 -11.79 -1.44
C ALA A 273 -8.57 -10.31 -1.06
N PHE A 274 -9.36 -9.58 -1.85
CA PHE A 274 -9.55 -8.15 -1.64
C PHE A 274 -10.89 -7.90 -0.93
N TYR A 275 -10.81 -7.51 0.34
CA TYR A 275 -11.98 -7.25 1.16
C TYR A 275 -12.50 -5.82 0.96
N THR A 276 -13.81 -5.72 0.81
CA THR A 276 -14.52 -4.46 0.57
C THR A 276 -15.50 -4.15 1.70
N GLY A 277 -16.44 -3.23 1.46
CA GLY A 277 -17.42 -2.83 2.46
C GLY A 277 -18.41 -3.94 2.79
N VAL A 278 -18.85 -3.96 4.04
CA VAL A 278 -19.85 -4.87 4.59
C VAL A 278 -21.03 -4.07 5.18
N PRO A 279 -22.23 -4.64 5.29
CA PRO A 279 -23.35 -3.98 5.95
C PRO A 279 -23.07 -3.71 7.43
N VAL A 280 -23.24 -2.47 7.87
CA VAL A 280 -23.19 -2.02 9.27
C VAL A 280 -24.32 -1.05 9.57
N VAL A 281 -24.59 -0.76 10.83
CA VAL A 281 -25.52 0.28 11.27
C VAL A 281 -24.71 1.41 11.89
N LEU A 282 -24.79 2.60 11.29
CA LEU A 282 -24.13 3.82 11.76
C LEU A 282 -25.20 4.83 12.17
N GLN A 283 -25.39 4.99 13.49
CA GLN A 283 -26.36 5.91 14.06
C GLN A 283 -25.93 7.38 13.86
N PRO A 284 -26.85 8.35 13.83
CA PRO A 284 -26.51 9.77 13.70
C PRO A 284 -25.62 10.32 14.83
N ASN A 285 -25.62 9.69 16.00
CA ASN A 285 -24.70 10.03 17.11
C ASN A 285 -23.31 9.43 16.96
N GLY A 286 -23.01 8.73 15.84
CA GLY A 286 -21.74 8.09 15.58
C GLY A 286 -21.56 6.70 16.20
N SER A 287 -22.57 6.16 16.92
CA SER A 287 -22.48 4.79 17.42
C SER A 287 -22.58 3.76 16.29
N LEU A 288 -21.76 2.72 16.38
CA LEU A 288 -21.70 1.63 15.41
C LEU A 288 -22.28 0.35 16.00
N SER A 289 -22.98 -0.40 15.16
CA SER A 289 -23.40 -1.76 15.51
C SER A 289 -23.45 -2.66 14.28
N ALA A 290 -23.50 -3.97 14.53
CA ALA A 290 -23.63 -4.97 13.48
C ALA A 290 -24.99 -4.83 12.76
N TYR A 291 -24.96 -5.05 11.44
CA TYR A 291 -26.19 -5.30 10.69
C TYR A 291 -26.77 -6.68 11.11
N PRO A 292 -28.11 -6.84 11.22
CA PRO A 292 -28.71 -8.13 11.60
C PRO A 292 -28.19 -9.29 10.72
N GLY A 293 -27.62 -10.30 11.35
CA GLY A 293 -27.05 -11.48 10.66
C GLY A 293 -25.64 -11.30 10.12
N VAL A 294 -24.99 -10.14 10.29
CA VAL A 294 -23.63 -9.88 9.82
C VAL A 294 -22.73 -9.51 10.98
N ASN A 295 -21.68 -10.28 11.23
CA ASN A 295 -20.60 -9.87 12.13
C ASN A 295 -19.57 -9.03 11.36
N PRO A 296 -19.52 -7.71 11.52
CA PRO A 296 -18.69 -6.85 10.67
C PRO A 296 -17.18 -7.06 10.83
N LEU A 297 -16.73 -7.76 11.87
CA LEU A 297 -15.32 -8.06 12.15
C LEU A 297 -14.80 -9.29 11.41
N THR A 298 -15.69 -10.27 11.09
CA THR A 298 -15.33 -11.57 10.54
C THR A 298 -16.09 -11.95 9.27
N TRP A 299 -17.15 -11.23 8.94
CA TRP A 299 -17.98 -11.55 7.78
C TRP A 299 -17.39 -10.98 6.48
N THR A 300 -17.58 -11.69 5.38
CA THR A 300 -17.29 -11.27 4.02
C THR A 300 -18.39 -11.71 3.07
N PRO A 301 -18.67 -10.98 1.97
CA PRO A 301 -19.63 -11.43 0.94
C PRO A 301 -19.06 -12.54 0.05
N MET A 302 -17.76 -12.81 0.10
CA MET A 302 -17.11 -13.86 -0.68
C MET A 302 -17.34 -15.22 -0.02
N ASN A 303 -17.53 -16.25 -0.82
CA ASN A 303 -17.57 -17.65 -0.38
C ASN A 303 -17.14 -18.60 -1.52
N ASN A 304 -17.11 -19.90 -1.27
CA ASN A 304 -16.74 -20.91 -2.26
C ASN A 304 -17.62 -20.87 -3.51
N GLU A 305 -18.91 -20.61 -3.38
CA GLU A 305 -19.88 -20.60 -4.50
C GLU A 305 -19.73 -19.35 -5.35
N SER A 306 -19.24 -18.24 -4.80
CA SER A 306 -18.98 -17.00 -5.54
C SER A 306 -17.53 -16.87 -6.01
N ARG A 307 -16.62 -17.75 -5.56
CA ARG A 307 -15.19 -17.66 -5.84
C ARG A 307 -14.88 -17.67 -7.33
N GLU A 308 -15.24 -18.76 -8.00
CA GLU A 308 -15.10 -18.88 -9.45
C GLU A 308 -16.39 -18.37 -10.09
N PHE A 309 -16.28 -17.31 -10.87
CA PHE A 309 -17.43 -16.67 -11.49
C PHE A 309 -17.34 -16.64 -13.00
N THR A 310 -18.49 -16.56 -13.65
CA THR A 310 -18.60 -16.32 -15.09
C THR A 310 -19.47 -15.09 -15.33
N LEU A 311 -18.85 -14.03 -15.85
CA LEU A 311 -19.55 -12.79 -16.22
C LEU A 311 -20.53 -13.02 -17.38
N PRO A 312 -21.52 -12.13 -17.58
CA PRO A 312 -22.46 -12.23 -18.70
C PRO A 312 -21.80 -12.24 -20.09
N ASP A 313 -20.59 -11.69 -20.25
CA ASP A 313 -19.80 -11.74 -21.48
C ASP A 313 -19.06 -13.08 -21.70
N GLY A 314 -19.18 -14.02 -20.76
CA GLY A 314 -18.52 -15.32 -20.79
C GLY A 314 -17.11 -15.32 -20.18
N THR A 315 -16.61 -14.20 -19.65
CA THR A 315 -15.33 -14.16 -18.92
C THR A 315 -15.44 -15.02 -17.67
N HIS A 316 -14.45 -15.88 -17.48
CA HIS A 316 -14.31 -16.71 -16.29
C HIS A 316 -13.08 -16.29 -15.51
N ASP A 317 -13.24 -16.02 -14.20
CA ASP A 317 -12.16 -15.63 -13.32
C ASP A 317 -12.40 -16.07 -11.85
N ASP A 318 -11.46 -15.72 -10.95
CA ASP A 318 -11.39 -16.21 -9.55
C ASP A 318 -11.20 -15.04 -8.59
N LEU A 319 -12.14 -14.87 -7.63
CA LEU A 319 -12.06 -13.86 -6.57
C LEU A 319 -10.82 -14.04 -5.67
N ALA A 320 -10.25 -15.24 -5.59
CA ALA A 320 -9.04 -15.49 -4.82
C ALA A 320 -7.79 -14.75 -5.37
N LYS A 321 -7.80 -14.30 -6.64
CA LYS A 321 -6.74 -13.45 -7.16
C LYS A 321 -6.70 -12.09 -6.45
N GLY A 322 -7.87 -11.51 -6.12
CA GLY A 322 -8.04 -10.26 -5.38
C GLY A 322 -7.13 -9.13 -5.84
N ARG A 323 -6.32 -8.58 -4.93
CA ARG A 323 -5.18 -7.69 -5.24
C ARG A 323 -3.86 -8.44 -5.07
N GLY A 324 -3.72 -9.56 -5.74
CA GLY A 324 -2.49 -10.35 -5.79
C GLY A 324 -1.38 -9.67 -6.61
N ALA A 325 -0.24 -10.34 -6.67
CA ALA A 325 0.90 -9.91 -7.48
C ALA A 325 1.62 -11.12 -8.09
N SER A 326 1.88 -11.07 -9.38
CA SER A 326 2.83 -11.97 -10.03
C SER A 326 3.87 -11.10 -10.73
N ASN A 327 4.99 -10.83 -10.05
CA ASN A 327 5.97 -9.86 -10.55
C ASN A 327 7.42 -10.29 -10.35
N GLY A 328 8.32 -9.65 -11.10
CA GLY A 328 9.76 -9.78 -10.97
C GLY A 328 10.44 -8.43 -10.95
N VAL A 329 11.49 -8.35 -10.14
CA VAL A 329 12.37 -7.19 -10.00
C VAL A 329 13.80 -7.62 -10.25
N ILE A 330 14.56 -6.86 -11.04
CA ILE A 330 16.00 -6.98 -11.18
C ILE A 330 16.59 -5.60 -10.94
N GLY A 331 17.56 -5.50 -10.03
CA GLY A 331 18.19 -4.22 -9.73
C GLY A 331 19.70 -4.32 -9.67
N PHE A 332 20.33 -3.17 -9.87
CA PHE A 332 21.77 -3.00 -9.80
C PHE A 332 22.10 -1.65 -9.15
N ASP A 333 22.92 -1.68 -8.11
CA ASP A 333 23.46 -0.50 -7.46
C ASP A 333 25.00 -0.51 -7.61
N PHE A 334 25.55 0.63 -7.98
CA PHE A 334 26.98 0.86 -8.09
C PHE A 334 27.37 2.09 -7.29
N ASN A 335 28.33 1.93 -6.41
CA ASN A 335 28.93 3.01 -5.66
C ASN A 335 30.44 2.92 -5.77
N GLN A 336 31.11 3.98 -6.21
CA GLN A 336 32.57 4.03 -6.23
C GLN A 336 33.09 5.45 -6.14
N LYS A 337 34.20 5.62 -5.45
CA LYS A 337 34.96 6.86 -5.47
C LYS A 337 35.99 6.82 -6.60
N ILE A 338 35.78 7.66 -7.62
CA ILE A 338 36.65 7.75 -8.82
C ILE A 338 37.23 9.17 -8.89
N GLU A 339 38.56 9.30 -8.75
CA GLU A 339 39.29 10.59 -8.80
C GLU A 339 38.70 11.66 -7.88
N GLY A 340 38.24 11.23 -6.70
CA GLY A 340 37.60 12.10 -5.68
C GLY A 340 36.16 12.47 -5.97
N TRP A 341 35.52 11.90 -7.01
CA TRP A 341 34.09 11.92 -7.23
C TRP A 341 33.46 10.69 -6.61
N ASP A 342 32.42 10.88 -5.81
CA ASP A 342 31.53 9.80 -5.39
C ASP A 342 30.52 9.58 -6.52
N VAL A 343 30.65 8.44 -7.21
CA VAL A 343 29.75 8.03 -8.31
C VAL A 343 28.78 7.00 -7.78
N ASN A 344 27.49 7.28 -7.89
CA ASN A 344 26.42 6.37 -7.51
C ASN A 344 25.50 6.17 -8.70
N ASN A 345 25.23 4.92 -9.07
CA ASN A 345 24.23 4.58 -10.09
C ASN A 345 23.28 3.51 -9.56
N LYS A 346 22.00 3.71 -9.76
CA LYS A 346 20.94 2.79 -9.36
C LYS A 346 20.03 2.48 -10.54
N MET A 347 19.94 1.22 -10.91
CA MET A 347 19.04 0.74 -11.96
C MET A 347 18.04 -0.26 -11.40
N ASN A 348 16.83 -0.22 -11.91
CA ASN A 348 15.77 -1.16 -11.55
C ASN A 348 14.92 -1.48 -12.78
N PHE A 349 14.64 -2.75 -12.97
CA PHE A 349 13.64 -3.24 -13.92
C PHE A 349 12.58 -4.03 -13.16
N PHE A 350 11.32 -3.63 -13.32
CA PHE A 350 10.14 -4.27 -12.75
C PHE A 350 9.20 -4.71 -13.88
N LYS A 351 8.62 -5.90 -13.74
CA LYS A 351 7.55 -6.37 -14.62
C LYS A 351 6.62 -7.30 -13.87
N GLY A 352 5.30 -7.12 -14.05
CA GLY A 352 4.35 -8.03 -13.42
C GLY A 352 2.89 -7.75 -13.74
N ASP A 353 2.07 -8.70 -13.32
CA ASP A 353 0.61 -8.65 -13.38
C ASP A 353 0.07 -8.25 -12.00
N GLN A 354 -0.85 -7.29 -11.97
CA GLN A 354 -1.48 -6.73 -10.78
C GLN A 354 -3.00 -6.72 -10.95
N PRO A 355 -3.69 -7.84 -10.65
CA PRO A 355 -5.15 -7.90 -10.74
C PRO A 355 -5.82 -7.09 -9.62
N THR A 356 -7.04 -6.63 -9.86
CA THR A 356 -7.96 -6.18 -8.82
C THR A 356 -9.32 -6.80 -9.09
N ILE A 357 -9.64 -7.87 -8.40
CA ILE A 357 -10.88 -8.62 -8.53
C ILE A 357 -11.57 -8.64 -7.18
N ALA A 358 -12.78 -8.04 -7.10
CA ALA A 358 -13.48 -7.94 -5.84
C ALA A 358 -14.98 -7.67 -6.01
N LEU A 359 -15.74 -8.04 -4.98
CA LEU A 359 -17.14 -7.65 -4.81
C LEU A 359 -17.18 -6.28 -4.12
N PHE A 360 -17.32 -5.21 -4.91
CA PHE A 360 -17.43 -3.85 -4.38
C PHE A 360 -18.83 -3.57 -3.83
N SER A 361 -18.91 -2.54 -2.97
CA SER A 361 -20.14 -2.17 -2.29
C SER A 361 -21.32 -1.97 -3.24
N GLY A 362 -22.43 -2.62 -2.90
CA GLY A 362 -23.73 -2.44 -3.51
C GLY A 362 -24.67 -1.62 -2.62
N PRO A 363 -25.96 -1.58 -2.93
CA PRO A 363 -26.99 -1.05 -2.04
C PRO A 363 -27.09 -1.92 -0.77
N THR A 364 -27.74 -1.37 0.28
CA THR A 364 -28.05 -2.13 1.49
C THR A 364 -28.90 -3.37 1.19
N PRO A 365 -28.82 -4.42 2.03
CA PRO A 365 -29.63 -5.62 1.84
C PRO A 365 -31.13 -5.33 1.78
N VAL A 366 -31.83 -6.12 0.96
CA VAL A 366 -33.32 -6.11 0.86
C VAL A 366 -33.81 -7.55 0.84
N THR A 367 -35.08 -7.77 1.23
CA THR A 367 -35.68 -9.10 1.14
C THR A 367 -35.77 -9.57 -0.31
N MET A 368 -35.74 -10.87 -0.56
CA MET A 368 -35.90 -11.45 -1.90
C MET A 368 -37.22 -11.01 -2.55
N GLN A 369 -38.28 -10.85 -1.75
CA GLN A 369 -39.55 -10.32 -2.24
C GLN A 369 -39.41 -8.91 -2.80
N ASN A 370 -38.75 -8.00 -2.06
CA ASN A 370 -38.47 -6.65 -2.53
C ASN A 370 -37.51 -6.60 -3.72
N GLN A 371 -36.53 -7.49 -3.72
CA GLN A 371 -35.59 -7.62 -4.85
C GLN A 371 -36.32 -8.03 -6.14
N ILE A 372 -37.25 -8.99 -6.05
CA ILE A 372 -38.15 -9.38 -7.18
C ILE A 372 -39.00 -8.20 -7.63
N ALA A 373 -39.59 -7.44 -6.70
CA ALA A 373 -40.39 -6.25 -7.05
C ALA A 373 -39.57 -5.19 -7.78
N ASN A 374 -38.30 -4.99 -7.39
CA ASN A 374 -37.35 -4.11 -8.10
C ASN A 374 -37.12 -4.60 -9.53
N PHE A 375 -36.87 -5.90 -9.71
CA PHE A 375 -36.67 -6.48 -11.04
C PHE A 375 -37.92 -6.41 -11.92
N VAL A 376 -39.12 -6.64 -11.36
CA VAL A 376 -40.42 -6.46 -12.05
C VAL A 376 -40.54 -5.02 -12.55
N THR A 377 -40.27 -4.05 -11.68
CA THR A 377 -40.31 -2.62 -12.04
C THR A 377 -39.32 -2.30 -13.17
N ALA A 378 -38.08 -2.76 -13.06
CA ALA A 378 -37.04 -2.52 -14.07
C ALA A 378 -37.41 -3.18 -15.42
N ALA A 379 -37.88 -4.44 -15.41
CA ALA A 379 -38.27 -5.16 -16.64
C ALA A 379 -39.45 -4.51 -17.33
N ASN A 380 -40.48 -4.12 -16.57
CA ASN A 380 -41.69 -3.46 -17.10
C ASN A 380 -41.37 -2.04 -17.61
N GLY A 381 -40.36 -1.37 -17.08
CA GLY A 381 -39.87 -0.09 -17.58
C GLY A 381 -39.04 -0.21 -18.89
N ASN A 382 -38.63 -1.40 -19.28
CA ASN A 382 -37.91 -1.65 -20.53
C ASN A 382 -38.87 -2.14 -21.62
N ALA A 383 -39.18 -1.25 -22.57
CA ALA A 383 -40.14 -1.54 -23.67
C ALA A 383 -39.71 -2.74 -24.55
N ALA A 384 -38.38 -2.95 -24.75
CA ALA A 384 -37.91 -4.06 -25.55
C ALA A 384 -38.11 -5.41 -24.84
N LEU A 385 -37.87 -5.48 -23.53
CA LEU A 385 -38.15 -6.66 -22.69
C LEU A 385 -39.63 -6.99 -22.66
N THR A 386 -40.48 -5.97 -22.42
CA THR A 386 -41.95 -6.15 -22.40
C THR A 386 -42.48 -6.62 -23.74
N ALA A 387 -41.97 -6.07 -24.84
CA ALA A 387 -42.33 -6.51 -26.19
C ALA A 387 -41.88 -7.96 -26.47
N ALA A 388 -40.70 -8.33 -26.05
CA ALA A 388 -40.17 -9.69 -26.21
C ALA A 388 -40.96 -10.72 -25.39
N ALA A 389 -41.33 -10.36 -24.14
CA ALA A 389 -42.14 -11.21 -23.27
C ALA A 389 -43.61 -11.29 -23.66
N GLY A 390 -44.12 -10.31 -24.42
CA GLY A 390 -45.50 -10.22 -24.82
C GLY A 390 -46.45 -9.61 -23.81
N HIS A 391 -46.05 -9.48 -22.54
CA HIS A 391 -46.79 -8.85 -21.45
C HIS A 391 -45.86 -8.40 -20.30
N THR A 392 -46.37 -7.56 -19.43
CA THR A 392 -45.66 -7.12 -18.23
C THR A 392 -45.54 -8.23 -17.18
N ALA A 393 -44.46 -8.24 -16.43
CA ALA A 393 -44.30 -9.12 -15.28
C ALA A 393 -45.10 -8.62 -14.06
N ALA A 394 -45.57 -9.54 -13.23
CA ALA A 394 -46.25 -9.25 -11.96
C ALA A 394 -45.44 -9.78 -10.75
N THR A 395 -44.69 -10.84 -10.92
CA THR A 395 -43.89 -11.50 -9.88
C THR A 395 -42.67 -12.23 -10.49
N GLY A 396 -41.98 -13.01 -9.70
CA GLY A 396 -40.85 -13.83 -10.14
C GLY A 396 -40.41 -14.87 -9.11
N THR A 397 -39.41 -15.65 -9.44
CA THR A 397 -38.87 -16.72 -8.60
C THR A 397 -37.35 -16.55 -8.50
N GLY A 398 -36.79 -16.58 -7.29
CA GLY A 398 -35.37 -16.67 -7.03
C GLY A 398 -34.95 -18.13 -6.78
N MET A 399 -33.89 -18.56 -7.40
CA MET A 399 -33.28 -19.88 -7.22
C MET A 399 -31.80 -19.71 -6.90
N TYR A 400 -31.23 -20.49 -6.01
CA TYR A 400 -29.78 -20.49 -5.86
C TYR A 400 -29.11 -21.02 -7.12
N ALA A 401 -28.06 -20.32 -7.59
CA ALA A 401 -27.38 -20.65 -8.84
C ALA A 401 -26.60 -21.98 -8.77
N ASP A 402 -26.25 -22.43 -7.56
CA ASP A 402 -25.59 -23.70 -7.26
C ASP A 402 -26.53 -24.93 -7.29
N GLY A 403 -27.80 -24.74 -7.63
CA GLY A 403 -28.82 -25.79 -7.60
C GLY A 403 -29.46 -26.00 -6.22
N GLY A 404 -29.21 -25.12 -5.24
CA GLY A 404 -29.67 -25.21 -3.85
C GLY A 404 -31.17 -24.98 -3.62
N GLY A 405 -31.97 -24.90 -4.69
CA GLY A 405 -33.45 -24.75 -4.61
C GLY A 405 -33.92 -23.28 -4.56
N ALA A 406 -35.23 -23.11 -4.24
CA ALA A 406 -35.88 -21.79 -4.23
C ALA A 406 -35.44 -20.94 -3.04
N VAL A 407 -35.23 -19.64 -3.29
CA VAL A 407 -34.92 -18.64 -2.25
C VAL A 407 -36.22 -18.15 -1.61
N ALA A 408 -36.30 -18.22 -0.29
CA ALA A 408 -37.49 -17.80 0.45
C ALA A 408 -37.72 -16.27 0.31
N ALA A 409 -38.97 -15.83 0.26
CA ALA A 409 -39.33 -14.41 0.08
C ALA A 409 -38.70 -13.46 1.11
N GLY A 410 -38.56 -13.94 2.37
CA GLY A 410 -37.97 -13.17 3.47
C GLY A 410 -36.43 -13.21 3.54
N THR A 411 -35.73 -13.96 2.66
CA THR A 411 -34.25 -14.03 2.63
C THR A 411 -33.68 -12.66 2.30
N GLN A 412 -32.75 -12.17 3.13
CA GLN A 412 -32.03 -10.94 2.85
C GLN A 412 -31.03 -11.17 1.69
N THR A 413 -31.11 -10.31 0.69
CA THR A 413 -30.26 -10.36 -0.52
C THR A 413 -29.56 -9.03 -0.72
N ILE A 414 -28.42 -9.08 -1.40
CA ILE A 414 -27.62 -7.89 -1.73
C ILE A 414 -27.06 -8.02 -3.15
N GLN A 415 -26.94 -6.90 -3.85
CA GLN A 415 -26.22 -6.84 -5.12
C GLN A 415 -24.85 -6.21 -4.89
N TYR A 416 -23.79 -6.96 -5.17
CA TYR A 416 -22.43 -6.44 -5.17
C TYR A 416 -21.98 -6.14 -6.61
N GLY A 417 -21.39 -4.95 -6.82
CA GLY A 417 -20.67 -4.67 -8.05
C GLY A 417 -19.38 -5.48 -8.10
N LEU A 418 -19.31 -6.50 -8.93
CA LEU A 418 -18.07 -7.21 -9.16
C LEU A 418 -17.19 -6.39 -10.12
N TRP A 419 -15.97 -6.10 -9.68
CA TRP A 419 -14.93 -5.45 -10.46
C TRP A 419 -13.88 -6.50 -10.82
N ASP A 420 -13.59 -6.60 -12.11
CA ASP A 420 -12.58 -7.48 -12.67
C ASP A 420 -11.64 -6.59 -13.50
N VAL A 421 -10.47 -6.32 -12.93
CA VAL A 421 -9.44 -5.45 -13.51
C VAL A 421 -8.15 -6.22 -13.63
N ASP A 422 -7.70 -6.43 -14.86
CA ASP A 422 -6.37 -6.92 -15.18
C ASP A 422 -5.45 -5.76 -15.52
N LYS A 423 -4.29 -5.70 -14.87
CA LYS A 423 -3.29 -4.66 -15.07
C LYS A 423 -1.91 -5.28 -15.24
N LYS A 424 -1.26 -5.03 -16.38
CA LYS A 424 0.10 -5.50 -16.68
C LYS A 424 1.06 -4.32 -16.65
N LEU A 425 1.99 -4.35 -15.72
CA LEU A 425 2.93 -3.26 -15.47
C LEU A 425 4.33 -3.63 -15.94
N GLN A 426 5.03 -2.64 -16.45
CA GLN A 426 6.48 -2.73 -16.70
C GLN A 426 7.12 -1.39 -16.37
N ASN A 427 8.31 -1.43 -15.80
CA ASN A 427 9.08 -0.25 -15.47
C ASN A 427 10.58 -0.50 -15.64
N PHE A 428 11.29 0.50 -16.13
CA PHE A 428 12.75 0.62 -16.04
C PHE A 428 13.08 1.99 -15.46
N THR A 429 13.92 2.04 -14.44
CA THR A 429 14.45 3.29 -13.88
C THR A 429 15.97 3.23 -13.83
N ASP A 430 16.59 4.38 -14.05
CA ASP A 430 18.03 4.57 -13.88
C ASP A 430 18.28 5.97 -13.27
N GLU A 431 19.10 6.01 -12.24
CA GLU A 431 19.54 7.25 -11.60
C GLU A 431 21.05 7.24 -11.44
N LEU A 432 21.71 8.17 -12.10
CA LEU A 432 23.14 8.43 -11.95
C LEU A 432 23.35 9.70 -11.13
N ARG A 433 24.14 9.59 -10.07
CA ARG A 433 24.59 10.73 -9.24
C ARG A 433 26.10 10.80 -9.22
N VAL A 434 26.62 12.01 -9.29
CA VAL A 434 28.03 12.28 -9.07
C VAL A 434 28.17 13.41 -8.06
N THR A 435 28.96 13.18 -7.01
CA THR A 435 29.12 14.14 -5.90
C THR A 435 30.60 14.41 -5.68
N LYS A 436 30.96 15.66 -5.47
CA LYS A 436 32.32 16.08 -5.11
C LYS A 436 32.31 17.34 -4.27
N GLU A 437 33.25 17.42 -3.36
CA GLU A 437 33.58 18.71 -2.72
C GLU A 437 34.38 19.56 -3.70
N LEU A 438 33.67 20.43 -4.45
CA LEU A 438 34.25 21.31 -5.47
C LEU A 438 34.93 22.55 -4.86
N VAL A 439 34.38 23.06 -3.79
CA VAL A 439 34.85 24.15 -2.99
C VAL A 439 34.86 23.69 -1.56
N LYS A 440 35.80 24.11 -0.74
CA LYS A 440 35.89 23.72 0.66
C LYS A 440 34.53 23.84 1.35
N ASP A 441 34.11 22.79 2.04
CA ASP A 441 32.85 22.68 2.79
C ASP A 441 31.57 22.69 1.92
N HIS A 442 31.67 22.64 0.56
CA HIS A 442 30.57 22.51 -0.39
C HIS A 442 30.59 21.17 -1.12
N SER A 443 29.66 20.32 -0.81
CA SER A 443 29.50 19.02 -1.46
C SER A 443 28.41 19.10 -2.54
N VAL A 444 28.84 19.29 -3.78
CA VAL A 444 27.94 19.44 -4.93
C VAL A 444 27.63 18.11 -5.56
N THR A 445 26.34 17.83 -5.72
CA THR A 445 25.80 16.66 -6.40
C THR A 445 25.12 17.07 -7.69
N MET A 446 25.45 16.36 -8.78
CA MET A 446 24.73 16.41 -10.05
C MET A 446 24.09 15.06 -10.31
N GLY A 447 22.89 15.03 -10.81
CA GLY A 447 22.19 13.79 -11.08
C GLY A 447 21.37 13.82 -12.36
N LEU A 448 21.27 12.63 -12.95
CA LEU A 448 20.41 12.32 -14.08
C LEU A 448 19.44 11.21 -13.64
N TYR A 449 18.17 11.38 -13.90
CA TYR A 449 17.17 10.37 -13.66
C TYR A 449 16.38 10.10 -14.94
N MET A 450 16.13 8.84 -15.20
CA MET A 450 15.22 8.43 -16.25
C MET A 450 14.34 7.28 -15.76
N SER A 451 13.09 7.28 -16.20
CA SER A 451 12.21 6.14 -16.07
C SER A 451 11.37 5.98 -17.33
N GLN A 452 11.06 4.73 -17.65
CA GLN A 452 10.12 4.37 -18.69
C GLN A 452 9.20 3.31 -18.11
N TYR A 453 7.91 3.62 -18.04
CA TYR A 453 6.92 2.70 -17.51
C TYR A 453 5.69 2.58 -18.40
N SER A 454 5.03 1.44 -18.33
CA SER A 454 3.80 1.17 -19.06
C SER A 454 2.79 0.43 -18.20
N SER A 455 1.53 0.61 -18.54
CA SER A 455 0.40 -0.17 -18.04
C SER A 455 -0.45 -0.62 -19.23
N ASP A 456 -0.81 -1.90 -19.26
CA ASP A 456 -1.73 -2.48 -20.22
C ASP A 456 -2.91 -3.05 -19.41
N ASP A 457 -4.07 -2.41 -19.54
CA ASP A 457 -5.19 -2.56 -18.64
C ASP A 457 -6.46 -3.02 -19.36
N VAL A 458 -7.20 -3.93 -18.73
CA VAL A 458 -8.57 -4.25 -19.08
C VAL A 458 -9.44 -4.13 -17.84
N TRP A 459 -10.47 -3.29 -17.90
CA TRP A 459 -11.40 -3.08 -16.79
C TRP A 459 -12.80 -3.54 -17.17
N LYS A 460 -13.40 -4.34 -16.29
CA LYS A 460 -14.80 -4.79 -16.38
C LYS A 460 -15.48 -4.46 -15.06
N LEU A 461 -16.04 -3.25 -14.97
CA LEU A 461 -16.61 -2.70 -13.74
C LEU A 461 -18.12 -2.73 -13.74
N GLY A 462 -18.71 -2.87 -12.57
CA GLY A 462 -20.15 -2.72 -12.34
C GLY A 462 -20.99 -3.91 -12.79
N ASN A 463 -20.39 -5.11 -12.85
CA ASN A 463 -21.17 -6.35 -12.97
C ASN A 463 -21.83 -6.63 -11.62
N ASN A 464 -23.18 -6.53 -11.52
CA ASN A 464 -23.88 -6.66 -10.27
C ASN A 464 -24.24 -8.11 -9.97
N LEU A 465 -23.53 -8.74 -9.06
CA LEU A 465 -23.80 -10.10 -8.57
C LEU A 465 -24.85 -10.05 -7.46
N LEU A 466 -25.99 -10.71 -7.64
CA LEU A 466 -27.01 -10.89 -6.63
C LEU A 466 -26.69 -12.12 -5.77
N THR A 467 -26.59 -11.91 -4.44
CA THR A 467 -26.38 -12.99 -3.47
C THR A 467 -27.33 -12.87 -2.29
N ASP A 468 -27.45 -13.92 -1.48
CA ASP A 468 -27.90 -13.79 -0.11
C ASP A 468 -26.78 -13.24 0.80
N LEU A 469 -27.05 -13.07 2.10
CA LEU A 469 -26.03 -12.59 3.05
C LEU A 469 -24.92 -13.62 3.33
N SER A 470 -25.04 -14.85 2.88
CA SER A 470 -23.96 -15.84 2.96
C SER A 470 -23.06 -15.81 1.71
N GLY A 471 -23.35 -14.94 0.75
CA GLY A 471 -22.58 -14.80 -0.49
C GLY A 471 -23.02 -15.78 -1.60
N ARG A 472 -24.05 -16.60 -1.42
CA ARG A 472 -24.51 -17.56 -2.45
C ARG A 472 -25.21 -16.83 -3.60
N PRO A 473 -24.77 -17.02 -4.85
CA PRO A 473 -25.38 -16.38 -6.02
C PRO A 473 -26.84 -16.83 -6.24
N ILE A 474 -27.68 -15.90 -6.72
CA ILE A 474 -29.11 -16.11 -6.91
C ILE A 474 -29.50 -15.82 -8.35
N GLN A 475 -30.15 -16.78 -9.00
CA GLN A 475 -30.79 -16.63 -10.30
C GLN A 475 -32.25 -16.18 -10.12
N VAL A 476 -32.71 -15.18 -10.90
CA VAL A 476 -34.07 -14.68 -10.86
C VAL A 476 -34.71 -14.72 -12.24
N THR A 477 -35.87 -15.36 -12.31
CA THR A 477 -36.73 -15.38 -13.49
C THR A 477 -38.12 -14.84 -13.13
N LEU A 478 -38.62 -13.92 -13.93
CA LEU A 478 -39.96 -13.34 -13.76
C LEU A 478 -41.04 -14.25 -14.38
N ASP A 479 -42.29 -14.07 -13.97
CA ASP A 479 -43.43 -14.86 -14.42
C ASP A 479 -43.76 -14.73 -15.91
N ASN A 480 -43.23 -13.67 -16.56
CA ASN A 480 -43.34 -13.49 -18.01
C ASN A 480 -42.09 -14.06 -18.79
N GLY A 481 -41.26 -14.83 -18.12
CA GLY A 481 -40.09 -15.47 -18.68
C GLY A 481 -38.83 -14.59 -18.78
N VAL A 482 -38.90 -13.33 -18.36
CA VAL A 482 -37.70 -12.45 -18.33
C VAL A 482 -36.70 -12.96 -17.30
N GLN A 483 -35.48 -13.17 -17.72
CA GLN A 483 -34.33 -13.55 -16.89
C GLN A 483 -33.71 -12.26 -16.32
N SER A 484 -34.00 -11.93 -15.09
CA SER A 484 -33.49 -10.72 -14.42
C SER A 484 -32.03 -10.85 -14.03
N THR A 485 -31.55 -12.08 -13.81
CA THR A 485 -30.12 -12.37 -13.60
C THR A 485 -29.65 -13.48 -14.55
N SER A 486 -28.35 -13.50 -14.80
CA SER A 486 -27.69 -14.59 -15.53
C SER A 486 -27.79 -15.92 -14.76
N PRO A 487 -27.49 -17.07 -15.39
CA PRO A 487 -27.41 -18.35 -14.69
C PRO A 487 -26.45 -18.35 -13.48
N HIS A 488 -25.47 -17.44 -13.47
CA HIS A 488 -24.50 -17.28 -12.39
C HIS A 488 -24.83 -16.11 -11.43
N GLY A 489 -26.05 -15.55 -11.46
CA GLY A 489 -26.53 -14.56 -10.50
C GLY A 489 -26.24 -13.10 -10.86
N PHE A 490 -25.68 -12.78 -12.02
CA PHE A 490 -25.43 -11.37 -12.41
C PHE A 490 -26.70 -10.69 -12.91
N ALA A 491 -27.08 -9.58 -12.28
CA ALA A 491 -28.24 -8.78 -12.64
C ALA A 491 -28.00 -7.83 -13.83
N ASN A 492 -26.74 -7.56 -14.14
CA ASN A 492 -26.33 -6.86 -15.36
C ASN A 492 -24.91 -7.29 -15.75
N GLY A 493 -24.57 -7.09 -17.00
CA GLY A 493 -23.19 -7.11 -17.45
C GLY A 493 -22.45 -5.82 -17.09
N CYS A 494 -21.23 -5.72 -17.57
CA CYS A 494 -20.38 -4.56 -17.36
C CYS A 494 -21.11 -3.22 -17.62
N THR A 495 -21.01 -2.30 -16.68
CA THR A 495 -21.52 -0.92 -16.87
C THR A 495 -20.42 0.04 -17.32
N PHE A 496 -19.15 -0.31 -17.06
CA PHE A 496 -17.97 0.43 -17.53
C PHE A 496 -16.84 -0.54 -17.88
N CYS A 497 -16.78 -0.91 -19.17
CA CYS A 497 -15.74 -1.78 -19.72
C CYS A 497 -14.81 -0.98 -20.63
N ILE A 498 -13.52 -1.05 -20.35
CA ILE A 498 -12.48 -0.37 -21.14
C ILE A 498 -11.29 -1.28 -21.38
N ALA A 499 -10.52 -0.94 -22.41
CA ALA A 499 -9.16 -1.44 -22.58
C ALA A 499 -8.24 -0.24 -22.87
N GLU A 500 -7.09 -0.20 -22.22
CA GLU A 500 -6.13 0.88 -22.43
C GLU A 500 -4.69 0.38 -22.41
N ASN A 501 -3.84 1.06 -23.17
CA ASN A 501 -2.40 0.87 -23.15
C ASN A 501 -1.73 2.24 -22.99
N GLY A 502 -1.04 2.42 -21.86
CA GLY A 502 -0.34 3.64 -21.51
C GLY A 502 1.16 3.42 -21.46
N ASN A 503 1.92 4.38 -21.99
CA ASN A 503 3.37 4.43 -21.91
C ASN A 503 3.81 5.82 -21.47
N THR A 504 4.77 5.89 -20.55
CA THR A 504 5.31 7.15 -20.03
C THR A 504 6.83 7.09 -19.96
N SER A 505 7.46 8.19 -20.33
CA SER A 505 8.89 8.42 -20.18
C SER A 505 9.12 9.68 -19.34
N ASN A 506 9.87 9.56 -18.25
CA ASN A 506 10.30 10.70 -17.43
C ASN A 506 11.82 10.86 -17.56
N ARG A 507 12.28 12.10 -17.66
CA ARG A 507 13.71 12.44 -17.69
C ARG A 507 13.94 13.67 -16.82
N ALA A 508 14.90 13.58 -15.93
CA ALA A 508 15.25 14.72 -15.09
C ALA A 508 16.76 14.93 -14.99
N ILE A 509 17.11 16.21 -14.82
CA ILE A 509 18.44 16.64 -14.39
C ILE A 509 18.28 17.42 -13.10
N TYR A 510 19.20 17.21 -12.16
CA TYR A 510 19.16 17.95 -10.91
C TYR A 510 20.54 18.29 -10.37
N PHE A 511 20.57 19.30 -9.52
CA PHE A 511 21.73 19.77 -8.78
C PHE A 511 21.35 19.92 -7.32
N ALA A 512 22.27 19.57 -6.43
CA ALA A 512 22.13 19.80 -5.00
C ALA A 512 23.48 20.19 -4.41
N ASP A 513 23.48 21.06 -3.40
CA ASP A 513 24.65 21.44 -2.62
C ASP A 513 24.37 21.18 -1.13
N ASP A 514 25.28 20.54 -0.45
CA ASP A 514 25.33 20.40 1.02
C ASP A 514 26.52 21.25 1.51
N TRP A 515 26.23 22.38 2.12
CA TRP A 515 27.18 23.36 2.59
C TRP A 515 27.37 23.30 4.10
N LYS A 516 28.58 22.92 4.53
CA LYS A 516 28.99 22.95 5.94
C LYS A 516 29.44 24.37 6.33
N VAL A 517 28.49 25.25 6.64
CA VAL A 517 28.76 26.66 6.98
C VAL A 517 29.66 26.77 8.21
N THR A 518 29.39 25.94 9.21
CA THR A 518 30.22 25.76 10.42
C THR A 518 30.20 24.29 10.82
N GLN A 519 30.88 23.93 11.89
CA GLN A 519 30.80 22.56 12.45
C GLN A 519 29.36 22.20 12.91
N ASP A 520 28.57 23.20 13.27
CA ASP A 520 27.23 23.01 13.82
C ASP A 520 26.10 23.40 12.84
N LEU A 521 26.37 24.25 11.83
CA LEU A 521 25.38 24.68 10.84
C LEU A 521 25.67 24.07 9.47
N HIS A 522 24.72 23.27 8.98
CA HIS A 522 24.70 22.77 7.61
C HIS A 522 23.48 23.32 6.89
N LEU A 523 23.68 23.84 5.68
CA LEU A 523 22.63 24.25 4.77
C LEU A 523 22.64 23.33 3.56
N ASP A 524 21.49 23.07 2.99
CA ASP A 524 21.39 22.36 1.73
C ASP A 524 20.34 23.00 0.83
N ALA A 525 20.59 22.95 -0.48
CA ALA A 525 19.64 23.36 -1.49
C ALA A 525 19.71 22.44 -2.70
N GLY A 526 18.61 22.34 -3.43
CA GLY A 526 18.54 21.53 -4.64
C GLY A 526 17.53 22.07 -5.63
N LEU A 527 17.81 21.86 -6.90
CA LEU A 527 16.96 22.18 -8.05
C LEU A 527 16.87 20.99 -8.97
N ARG A 528 15.66 20.63 -9.39
CA ARG A 528 15.38 19.58 -10.37
C ARG A 528 14.52 20.13 -11.49
N TYR A 529 14.89 19.84 -12.72
CA TYR A 529 14.05 20.02 -13.88
C TYR A 529 13.69 18.65 -14.45
N GLU A 530 12.41 18.41 -14.66
CA GLU A 530 11.89 17.14 -15.13
C GLU A 530 10.91 17.34 -16.28
N HIS A 531 11.00 16.46 -17.26
CA HIS A 531 10.10 16.37 -18.41
C HIS A 531 9.46 14.99 -18.43
N GLN A 532 8.10 14.96 -18.47
CA GLN A 532 7.31 13.76 -18.68
C GLN A 532 6.67 13.80 -20.05
N GLN A 533 6.77 12.70 -20.77
CA GLN A 533 6.04 12.45 -22.01
C GLN A 533 5.19 11.20 -21.85
N MET A 534 3.91 11.29 -22.21
CA MET A 534 2.94 10.21 -22.08
C MET A 534 2.23 9.97 -23.40
N SER A 535 2.05 8.69 -23.75
CA SER A 535 1.11 8.26 -24.78
C SER A 535 0.11 7.27 -24.19
N LEU A 536 -1.16 7.45 -24.47
CA LEU A 536 -2.25 6.60 -24.01
C LEU A 536 -3.16 6.28 -25.18
N ALA A 537 -3.35 5.00 -25.44
CA ALA A 537 -4.38 4.50 -26.36
C ALA A 537 -5.52 3.89 -25.52
N TYR A 538 -6.67 4.52 -25.57
CA TYR A 538 -7.85 4.15 -24.80
C TYR A 538 -8.97 3.69 -25.73
N GLN A 539 -9.36 2.43 -25.64
CA GLN A 539 -10.53 1.92 -26.32
C GLN A 539 -11.77 2.27 -25.50
N SER A 540 -12.53 3.25 -25.99
CA SER A 540 -13.70 3.76 -25.28
C SER A 540 -14.80 2.69 -25.20
N PRO A 541 -15.64 2.73 -24.16
CA PRO A 541 -16.79 1.87 -24.09
C PRO A 541 -17.85 2.28 -25.12
N SER A 542 -18.55 1.30 -25.67
CA SER A 542 -19.84 1.51 -26.32
C SER A 542 -20.92 0.72 -25.61
N THR A 543 -22.14 1.23 -25.57
CA THR A 543 -23.27 0.57 -24.92
C THR A 543 -24.08 -0.19 -25.96
N ALA A 544 -24.13 -1.51 -25.80
CA ALA A 544 -24.96 -2.35 -26.65
C ALA A 544 -26.42 -2.32 -26.15
N ALA A 545 -27.37 -2.18 -27.08
CA ALA A 545 -28.78 -2.25 -26.71
C ALA A 545 -29.15 -3.63 -26.12
N LEU A 546 -28.58 -4.70 -26.70
CA LEU A 546 -28.68 -6.08 -26.25
C LEU A 546 -27.40 -6.82 -26.66
N VAL A 547 -26.79 -7.54 -25.73
CA VAL A 547 -25.69 -8.47 -26.01
C VAL A 547 -26.22 -9.89 -26.14
N GLY A 548 -25.78 -10.61 -27.19
CA GLY A 548 -26.29 -11.97 -27.51
C GLY A 548 -27.64 -11.99 -28.18
N ASN A 549 -28.28 -13.16 -28.22
CA ASN A 549 -29.48 -13.41 -29.01
C ASN A 549 -30.75 -13.69 -28.16
N ASN A 550 -30.66 -13.62 -26.84
CA ASN A 550 -31.81 -13.86 -25.97
C ASN A 550 -32.48 -12.53 -25.56
N PRO A 551 -33.64 -12.17 -26.21
CA PRO A 551 -34.30 -10.90 -25.88
C PRO A 551 -34.99 -10.89 -24.52
N LEU A 552 -35.04 -12.02 -23.78
CA LEU A 552 -35.58 -12.12 -22.42
C LEU A 552 -34.48 -12.04 -21.35
N ALA A 553 -33.21 -11.95 -21.74
CA ALA A 553 -32.08 -11.81 -20.83
C ALA A 553 -31.89 -10.34 -20.42
N ALA A 554 -32.59 -9.89 -19.36
CA ALA A 554 -32.54 -8.52 -18.90
C ALA A 554 -31.11 -8.05 -18.55
N TYR A 555 -30.28 -8.93 -18.00
CA TYR A 555 -28.89 -8.66 -17.66
C TYR A 555 -27.96 -8.35 -18.84
N ASN A 556 -28.42 -8.59 -20.08
CA ASN A 556 -27.67 -8.31 -21.29
C ASN A 556 -28.08 -7.01 -22.01
N TYR A 557 -29.04 -6.25 -21.44
CA TYR A 557 -29.41 -4.95 -21.96
C TYR A 557 -28.52 -3.84 -21.38
N GLY A 558 -28.15 -2.89 -22.24
CA GLY A 558 -27.39 -1.73 -21.81
C GLY A 558 -25.95 -2.05 -21.37
N VAL A 559 -25.39 -3.17 -21.82
CA VAL A 559 -24.05 -3.62 -21.42
C VAL A 559 -22.99 -2.80 -22.13
N SER A 560 -22.03 -2.29 -21.37
CA SER A 560 -20.85 -1.63 -21.88
C SER A 560 -19.85 -2.67 -22.43
N GLN A 561 -19.19 -2.35 -23.53
CA GLN A 561 -18.16 -3.18 -24.15
C GLN A 561 -16.99 -2.29 -24.60
N PRO A 562 -15.71 -2.71 -24.45
CA PRO A 562 -14.54 -1.94 -24.89
C PRO A 562 -14.31 -2.12 -26.40
N ASN A 563 -15.29 -1.74 -27.20
CA ASN A 563 -15.31 -1.88 -28.66
C ASN A 563 -15.70 -0.58 -29.40
N GLY A 564 -15.73 0.53 -28.69
CA GLY A 564 -15.90 1.86 -29.26
C GLY A 564 -14.63 2.36 -29.96
N PRO A 565 -14.59 3.61 -30.44
CA PRO A 565 -13.40 4.19 -31.06
C PRO A 565 -12.19 4.17 -30.12
N VAL A 566 -11.00 3.92 -30.67
CA VAL A 566 -9.74 4.14 -29.95
C VAL A 566 -9.46 5.64 -29.93
N ILE A 567 -9.33 6.16 -28.72
CA ILE A 567 -8.94 7.56 -28.46
C ILE A 567 -7.48 7.55 -28.08
N SER A 568 -6.67 8.39 -28.74
CA SER A 568 -5.24 8.48 -28.45
C SER A 568 -4.92 9.84 -27.86
N TYR A 569 -4.16 9.82 -26.78
CA TYR A 569 -3.59 10.98 -26.11
C TYR A 569 -2.08 10.95 -26.26
N ASN A 570 -1.47 12.11 -26.53
CA ASN A 570 -0.03 12.27 -26.59
C ASN A 570 0.27 13.64 -25.97
N ASP A 571 0.63 13.60 -24.69
CA ASP A 571 0.80 14.79 -23.89
C ASP A 571 2.19 14.83 -23.28
N ASP A 572 2.67 16.05 -22.99
CA ASP A 572 3.92 16.28 -22.29
C ASP A 572 3.80 17.39 -21.24
N TRP A 573 4.59 17.26 -20.19
CA TRP A 573 4.63 18.22 -19.09
C TRP A 573 6.06 18.48 -18.65
N ASN A 574 6.26 19.66 -18.09
CA ASN A 574 7.52 20.06 -17.48
C ASN A 574 7.27 20.48 -16.03
N LEU A 575 8.19 20.13 -15.17
CA LEU A 575 8.15 20.47 -13.75
C LEU A 575 9.54 20.90 -13.29
N THR A 576 9.58 22.06 -12.61
CA THR A 576 10.75 22.46 -11.84
C THR A 576 10.44 22.31 -10.38
N SER A 577 11.28 21.55 -9.67
CA SER A 577 11.18 21.32 -8.23
C SER A 577 12.37 21.95 -7.51
N PHE A 578 12.14 22.41 -6.30
CA PHE A 578 13.14 23.10 -5.50
C PHE A 578 13.07 22.64 -4.04
N THR A 579 14.23 22.51 -3.41
CA THR A 579 14.36 22.33 -1.96
C THR A 579 15.41 23.26 -1.39
N ALA A 580 15.18 23.81 -0.20
CA ALA A 580 16.19 24.46 0.60
C ALA A 580 15.95 24.13 2.06
N GLY A 581 17.01 23.78 2.75
CA GLY A 581 16.92 23.44 4.17
C GLY A 581 18.19 23.73 4.91
N GLY A 582 18.12 23.61 6.21
CA GLY A 582 19.29 23.71 7.08
C GLY A 582 19.05 23.01 8.40
N ILE A 583 20.12 22.54 8.98
CA ILE A 583 20.15 21.94 10.31
C ILE A 583 21.22 22.62 11.14
N TYR A 584 20.84 22.99 12.36
CA TYR A 584 21.75 23.56 13.37
C TYR A 584 21.84 22.63 14.57
N LYS A 585 23.06 22.24 14.92
CA LYS A 585 23.38 21.44 16.10
C LYS A 585 23.45 22.36 17.33
N LEU A 586 22.49 22.22 18.23
CA LEU A 586 22.48 22.92 19.51
C LEU A 586 23.44 22.23 20.51
N ALA A 587 23.62 20.91 20.35
CA ALA A 587 24.53 20.08 21.10
C ALA A 587 24.85 18.81 20.33
N LYS A 588 25.73 17.94 20.82
CA LYS A 588 26.15 16.69 20.18
C LYS A 588 24.97 15.82 19.73
N ASP A 589 23.91 15.75 20.53
CA ASP A 589 22.76 14.89 20.33
C ASP A 589 21.43 15.69 20.32
N MET A 590 21.51 16.98 19.94
CA MET A 590 20.38 17.89 19.84
C MET A 590 20.53 18.79 18.61
N SER A 591 19.50 18.84 17.79
CA SER A 591 19.46 19.66 16.57
C SER A 591 18.08 20.26 16.32
N VAL A 592 18.07 21.37 15.57
CA VAL A 592 16.87 21.96 14.97
C VAL A 592 17.09 22.04 13.46
N PHE A 593 16.03 21.89 12.70
CA PHE A 593 16.09 22.06 11.25
C PHE A 593 14.89 22.83 10.73
N ALA A 594 15.07 23.49 9.62
CA ALA A 594 13.99 24.07 8.84
C ALA A 594 14.18 23.72 7.36
N ARG A 595 13.07 23.52 6.64
CA ARG A 595 13.09 23.17 5.23
C ARG A 595 11.89 23.70 4.51
N PHE A 596 12.12 24.14 3.27
CA PHE A 596 11.09 24.47 2.29
C PHE A 596 11.27 23.60 1.06
N ASN A 597 10.17 23.06 0.54
CA ASN A 597 10.13 22.29 -0.69
C ASN A 597 9.02 22.84 -1.59
N GLU A 598 9.28 22.89 -2.88
CA GLU A 598 8.28 23.06 -3.92
C GLU A 598 8.51 22.01 -5.00
N GLY A 599 7.48 21.24 -5.30
CA GLY A 599 7.51 20.18 -6.29
C GLY A 599 6.12 19.92 -6.82
N GLY A 600 5.91 18.78 -7.41
CA GLY A 600 4.60 18.43 -7.93
C GLY A 600 4.49 16.97 -8.30
N GLN A 601 3.31 16.64 -8.83
CA GLN A 601 2.98 15.33 -9.35
C GLN A 601 2.46 15.49 -10.77
N PHE A 602 3.07 14.77 -11.69
CA PHE A 602 2.58 14.70 -13.06
C PHE A 602 1.25 13.95 -13.13
N PRO A 603 0.40 14.26 -14.11
CA PRO A 603 -0.77 13.47 -14.41
C PRO A 603 -0.43 12.00 -14.73
N PHE A 604 -1.34 11.10 -14.43
CA PHE A 604 -1.27 9.68 -14.75
C PHE A 604 -2.39 9.29 -15.73
N PHE A 605 -2.38 8.06 -16.25
CA PHE A 605 -3.24 7.61 -17.35
C PHE A 605 -4.72 7.90 -17.14
N ASP A 606 -5.26 7.57 -15.95
CA ASP A 606 -6.69 7.77 -15.67
C ASP A 606 -7.13 9.23 -15.68
N GLN A 607 -6.24 10.13 -15.25
CA GLN A 607 -6.50 11.58 -15.27
C GLN A 607 -6.54 12.08 -16.72
N VAL A 608 -5.59 11.63 -17.55
CA VAL A 608 -5.53 11.99 -18.98
C VAL A 608 -6.76 11.46 -19.71
N ARG A 609 -7.14 10.19 -19.49
CA ARG A 609 -8.38 9.60 -20.04
C ARG A 609 -9.63 10.39 -19.66
N GLY A 610 -9.66 10.99 -18.46
CA GLY A 610 -10.78 11.78 -17.96
C GLY A 610 -10.91 13.17 -18.57
N THR A 611 -10.00 13.61 -19.45
CA THR A 611 -10.00 14.92 -20.09
C THR A 611 -10.36 14.85 -21.57
N ALA A 612 -10.68 16.01 -22.17
CA ALA A 612 -10.84 16.11 -23.60
C ALA A 612 -9.49 15.91 -24.32
N VAL A 613 -9.51 15.31 -25.50
CA VAL A 613 -8.31 15.15 -26.34
C VAL A 613 -7.68 16.53 -26.61
N ASN A 614 -6.36 16.64 -26.47
CA ASN A 614 -5.57 17.86 -26.57
C ASN A 614 -5.83 18.91 -25.45
N VAL A 615 -6.43 18.50 -24.34
CA VAL A 615 -6.59 19.32 -23.13
C VAL A 615 -5.95 18.55 -21.97
N PRO A 616 -4.62 18.53 -21.85
CA PRO A 616 -3.94 17.78 -20.79
C PRO A 616 -4.31 18.32 -19.41
N PRO A 617 -4.51 17.44 -18.42
CA PRO A 617 -4.72 17.88 -17.05
C PRO A 617 -3.47 18.61 -16.53
N PRO A 618 -3.63 19.58 -15.63
CA PRO A 618 -2.50 20.33 -15.10
C PRO A 618 -1.64 19.48 -14.17
N VAL A 619 -0.36 19.84 -14.04
CA VAL A 619 0.53 19.29 -13.00
C VAL A 619 0.04 19.75 -11.64
N THR A 620 -0.16 18.81 -10.71
CA THR A 620 -0.43 19.14 -9.30
C THR A 620 0.81 19.75 -8.69
N LYS A 621 0.71 20.97 -8.13
CA LYS A 621 1.83 21.65 -7.45
C LYS A 621 1.69 21.59 -5.96
N ILE A 622 2.80 21.31 -5.28
CA ILE A 622 2.84 21.10 -3.84
C ILE A 622 3.96 21.92 -3.23
N LYS A 623 3.59 22.76 -2.24
CA LYS A 623 4.54 23.50 -1.41
C LYS A 623 4.50 22.94 0.00
N GLN A 624 5.69 22.73 0.58
CA GLN A 624 5.84 22.19 1.92
C GLN A 624 6.83 23.01 2.72
N PHE A 625 6.50 23.24 3.98
CA PHE A 625 7.39 23.83 4.97
C PHE A 625 7.47 22.92 6.18
N GLU A 626 8.67 22.74 6.70
CA GLU A 626 8.95 21.94 7.89
C GLU A 626 9.86 22.72 8.86
N LEU A 627 9.57 22.59 10.15
CA LEU A 627 10.42 23.08 11.24
C LEU A 627 10.50 21.98 12.30
N GLY A 628 11.67 21.41 12.51
CA GLY A 628 11.83 20.24 13.37
C GLY A 628 12.86 20.43 14.48
N PHE A 629 12.65 19.68 15.56
CA PHE A 629 13.54 19.54 16.71
C PHE A 629 13.84 18.06 16.91
N LYS A 630 15.11 17.73 17.16
CA LYS A 630 15.60 16.37 17.43
C LYS A 630 16.50 16.37 18.66
N ASN A 631 16.24 15.45 19.59
CA ASN A 631 17.10 15.21 20.72
C ASN A 631 17.10 13.74 21.10
N VAL A 632 18.27 13.19 21.38
CA VAL A 632 18.43 11.79 21.83
C VAL A 632 19.41 11.77 22.99
N ASN A 633 19.00 11.19 24.12
CA ASN A 633 19.87 10.93 25.28
C ASN A 633 19.50 9.60 25.94
N SER A 634 20.21 9.20 26.96
CA SER A 634 20.00 7.92 27.65
C SER A 634 18.60 7.78 28.30
N PHE A 635 17.99 8.88 28.73
CA PHE A 635 16.68 8.86 29.36
C PHE A 635 15.53 9.00 28.37
N TYR A 636 15.67 9.83 27.32
CA TYR A 636 14.61 10.04 26.35
C TYR A 636 15.13 10.29 24.95
N THR A 637 14.24 10.03 23.98
CA THR A 637 14.33 10.47 22.59
C THR A 637 13.13 11.37 22.31
N ALA A 638 13.35 12.49 21.61
CA ALA A 638 12.29 13.41 21.22
C ALA A 638 12.54 13.92 19.79
N PHE A 639 11.61 13.63 18.89
CA PHE A 639 11.54 14.23 17.55
C PHE A 639 10.19 14.93 17.41
N VAL A 640 10.22 16.21 17.10
CA VAL A 640 9.02 17.02 16.88
C VAL A 640 9.17 17.75 15.55
N ASN A 641 8.13 17.75 14.74
CA ASN A 641 8.12 18.43 13.46
C ASN A 641 6.81 19.20 13.27
N LEU A 642 6.89 20.50 13.05
CA LEU A 642 5.80 21.34 12.58
C LEU A 642 5.83 21.33 11.05
N PHE A 643 4.69 21.16 10.42
CA PHE A 643 4.61 21.15 8.97
C PHE A 643 3.44 21.99 8.45
N ALA A 644 3.61 22.50 7.24
CA ALA A 644 2.54 23.13 6.46
C ALA A 644 2.65 22.71 5.00
N ASN A 645 1.53 22.32 4.39
CA ASN A 645 1.43 21.92 3.00
C ASN A 645 0.36 22.72 2.28
N GLN A 646 0.60 23.03 1.02
CA GLN A 646 -0.38 23.63 0.13
C GLN A 646 -0.37 22.92 -1.22
N PHE A 647 -1.56 22.49 -1.66
CA PHE A 647 -1.79 21.92 -2.98
C PHE A 647 -2.50 22.92 -3.87
N ASN A 648 -2.10 22.96 -5.13
CA ASN A 648 -2.76 23.70 -6.18
C ASN A 648 -2.90 22.81 -7.42
N ASN A 649 -3.96 23.01 -8.18
CA ASN A 649 -4.27 22.26 -9.39
C ASN A 649 -4.33 20.74 -9.15
N GLN A 650 -4.81 20.34 -7.98
CA GLN A 650 -4.98 18.93 -7.69
C GLN A 650 -6.15 18.39 -8.50
N PHE A 651 -5.85 17.39 -9.30
CA PHE A 651 -6.85 16.60 -9.99
C PHE A 651 -7.26 15.44 -9.09
N GLN A 652 -8.48 15.44 -8.61
CA GLN A 652 -8.99 14.39 -7.76
C GLN A 652 -10.09 13.62 -8.47
N GLY A 653 -9.85 12.34 -8.74
CA GLY A 653 -10.87 11.40 -9.18
C GLY A 653 -11.72 10.97 -7.99
N GLN A 654 -13.04 11.02 -8.14
CA GLN A 654 -13.97 10.36 -7.24
C GLN A 654 -14.65 9.22 -7.99
N SER A 655 -14.78 8.07 -7.35
CA SER A 655 -15.69 7.06 -7.86
C SER A 655 -17.10 7.43 -7.44
N THR A 656 -17.96 7.70 -8.42
CA THR A 656 -19.40 7.78 -8.13
C THR A 656 -19.90 6.38 -7.74
N PHE A 657 -21.10 6.33 -7.19
CA PHE A 657 -21.79 5.07 -6.87
C PHE A 657 -21.90 4.10 -8.08
N ALA A 658 -21.98 4.63 -9.27
CA ALA A 658 -21.96 3.84 -10.49
C ALA A 658 -20.54 3.35 -10.88
N GLY A 659 -19.52 3.63 -10.06
CA GLY A 659 -18.12 3.30 -10.37
C GLY A 659 -17.48 4.23 -11.40
N LEU A 660 -18.19 5.28 -11.84
CA LEU A 660 -17.66 6.23 -12.81
C LEU A 660 -16.78 7.27 -12.11
N PRO A 661 -15.56 7.52 -12.58
CA PRO A 661 -14.72 8.58 -12.06
C PRO A 661 -15.34 9.94 -12.36
N VAL A 662 -15.50 10.78 -11.34
CA VAL A 662 -15.77 12.22 -11.49
C VAL A 662 -14.51 12.95 -11.15
N ASN A 663 -13.99 13.73 -12.08
CA ASN A 663 -12.76 14.47 -11.95
C ASN A 663 -13.06 15.89 -11.49
N THR A 664 -12.44 16.31 -10.39
CA THR A 664 -12.52 17.67 -9.88
C THR A 664 -11.11 18.27 -9.78
N ILE A 665 -10.97 19.56 -10.04
CA ILE A 665 -9.71 20.29 -9.86
C ILE A 665 -9.89 21.29 -8.72
N GLY A 666 -8.98 21.26 -7.78
CA GLY A 666 -8.99 22.16 -6.63
C GLY A 666 -7.66 22.18 -5.92
N GLY A 667 -7.68 22.53 -4.67
CA GLY A 667 -6.50 22.56 -3.82
C GLY A 667 -6.83 22.22 -2.36
N SER A 668 -5.79 22.21 -1.54
CA SER A 668 -5.95 22.06 -0.09
C SER A 668 -4.82 22.75 0.65
N LYS A 669 -5.08 23.05 1.92
CA LYS A 669 -4.10 23.58 2.84
C LYS A 669 -4.13 22.79 4.13
N THR A 670 -2.95 22.37 4.58
CA THR A 670 -2.78 21.61 5.82
C THR A 670 -1.65 22.22 6.64
N TYR A 671 -1.82 22.29 7.95
CA TYR A 671 -0.75 22.52 8.91
C TYR A 671 -0.94 21.60 10.10
N GLY A 672 0.18 21.21 10.71
CA GLY A 672 0.12 20.25 11.81
C GLY A 672 1.45 20.08 12.54
N ILE A 673 1.40 19.20 13.52
CA ILE A 673 2.53 18.76 14.32
C ILE A 673 2.63 17.25 14.30
N GLU A 674 3.84 16.75 14.10
CA GLU A 674 4.21 15.33 14.25
C GLU A 674 5.15 15.20 15.43
N TYR A 675 5.05 14.09 16.17
CA TYR A 675 5.92 13.83 17.31
C TYR A 675 6.24 12.33 17.43
N GLU A 676 7.50 12.07 17.82
CA GLU A 676 8.00 10.75 18.20
C GLU A 676 8.78 10.94 19.51
N PHE A 677 8.27 10.36 20.58
CA PHE A 677 8.91 10.34 21.89
C PHE A 677 9.17 8.91 22.33
N ALA A 678 10.27 8.69 23.02
CA ALA A 678 10.50 7.47 23.78
C ALA A 678 11.16 7.85 25.11
N ILE A 679 10.66 7.32 26.22
CA ILE A 679 11.28 7.49 27.54
C ILE A 679 11.72 6.14 28.09
N ARG A 680 12.83 6.15 28.85
CA ARG A 680 13.46 4.99 29.46
C ARG A 680 13.63 5.24 30.96
N PRO A 681 12.50 5.20 31.75
CA PRO A 681 12.49 5.62 33.15
C PRO A 681 13.28 4.68 34.06
N ILE A 682 13.35 3.40 33.70
CA ILE A 682 14.16 2.38 34.40
C ILE A 682 14.82 1.48 33.37
N GLN A 683 15.79 0.70 33.78
CA GLN A 683 16.46 -0.27 32.92
C GLN A 683 15.44 -1.24 32.30
N ASN A 684 15.62 -1.54 31.02
CA ASN A 684 14.79 -2.47 30.21
C ASN A 684 13.33 -2.03 29.97
N LEU A 685 12.88 -0.87 30.47
CA LEU A 685 11.56 -0.32 30.17
C LEU A 685 11.70 0.84 29.19
N GLN A 686 11.01 0.73 28.06
CA GLN A 686 10.82 1.81 27.12
C GLN A 686 9.34 2.09 26.96
N ILE A 687 8.95 3.35 26.94
CA ILE A 687 7.59 3.79 26.61
C ILE A 687 7.71 4.75 25.45
N ALA A 688 7.28 4.30 24.27
CA ALA A 688 7.25 5.11 23.06
C ALA A 688 5.86 5.73 22.89
N PHE A 689 5.82 6.98 22.43
CA PHE A 689 4.60 7.71 22.10
C PHE A 689 4.82 8.46 20.80
N SER A 690 4.02 8.19 19.80
CA SER A 690 4.12 8.82 18.48
C SER A 690 2.75 9.21 17.95
N GLY A 691 2.69 10.23 17.11
CA GLY A 691 1.44 10.64 16.50
C GLY A 691 1.54 11.99 15.82
N ASP A 692 0.38 12.47 15.39
CA ASP A 692 0.22 13.79 14.78
C ASP A 692 -1.11 14.42 15.15
N ALA A 693 -1.16 15.74 14.98
CA ALA A 693 -2.37 16.53 14.97
C ALA A 693 -2.29 17.52 13.81
N GLN A 694 -3.37 17.60 13.02
CA GLN A 694 -3.37 18.38 11.81
C GLN A 694 -4.72 19.05 11.53
N HIS A 695 -4.65 20.15 10.78
CA HIS A 695 -5.82 20.85 10.26
C HIS A 695 -5.72 20.91 8.73
N ALA A 696 -6.47 20.02 8.06
CA ALA A 696 -6.48 19.88 6.62
C ALA A 696 -7.83 20.35 6.04
N ARG A 697 -7.82 21.29 5.10
CA ARG A 697 -9.02 21.86 4.48
C ARG A 697 -8.87 21.97 2.98
N TYR A 698 -9.97 21.71 2.28
CA TYR A 698 -10.10 21.98 0.85
C TYR A 698 -10.17 23.48 0.56
N GLN A 699 -9.62 23.91 -0.55
CA GLN A 699 -9.66 25.28 -1.06
C GLN A 699 -9.57 25.30 -2.59
N ASP A 700 -9.89 26.45 -3.17
CA ASP A 700 -9.72 26.72 -4.62
C ASP A 700 -10.51 25.78 -5.55
N TYR A 701 -11.60 25.20 -5.04
CA TYR A 701 -12.60 24.52 -5.86
C TYR A 701 -13.56 25.55 -6.47
N ASP A 702 -13.95 25.31 -7.73
CA ASP A 702 -14.96 26.12 -8.39
C ASP A 702 -16.34 25.86 -7.78
N ASP A 703 -16.90 26.83 -7.07
CA ASP A 703 -18.20 26.71 -6.40
C ASP A 703 -19.38 26.51 -7.36
N ALA A 704 -19.24 26.87 -8.64
CA ALA A 704 -20.28 26.66 -9.63
C ALA A 704 -20.45 25.17 -9.99
N THR A 705 -19.35 24.42 -9.96
CA THR A 705 -19.32 22.99 -10.30
C THR A 705 -19.16 22.08 -9.08
N ASN A 706 -18.63 22.61 -7.97
CA ASN A 706 -18.25 21.86 -6.78
C ASN A 706 -18.71 22.56 -5.49
N ALA A 707 -19.99 22.97 -5.45
CA ALA A 707 -20.57 23.74 -4.35
C ALA A 707 -20.37 23.04 -2.98
N GLY A 708 -19.89 23.83 -2.00
CA GLY A 708 -19.76 23.41 -0.62
C GLY A 708 -18.53 22.56 -0.27
N ILE A 709 -17.53 22.41 -1.18
CA ILE A 709 -16.28 21.70 -0.87
C ILE A 709 -15.29 22.63 -0.15
N ASN A 710 -15.20 23.90 -0.55
CA ASN A 710 -14.26 24.84 0.06
C ASN A 710 -14.48 24.98 1.58
N GLY A 711 -13.41 24.82 2.35
CA GLY A 711 -13.44 24.86 3.81
C GLY A 711 -13.78 23.54 4.49
N MET A 712 -14.24 22.50 3.76
CA MET A 712 -14.49 21.18 4.31
C MET A 712 -13.18 20.50 4.71
N MET A 713 -13.25 19.56 5.65
CA MET A 713 -12.12 18.71 6.00
C MET A 713 -11.72 17.86 4.78
N VAL A 714 -10.41 17.71 4.58
CA VAL A 714 -9.92 16.76 3.58
C VAL A 714 -10.39 15.36 3.97
N GLN A 715 -11.00 14.67 3.01
CA GLN A 715 -11.58 13.33 3.22
C GLN A 715 -10.55 12.33 3.75
N ARG A 716 -11.00 11.42 4.59
CA ARG A 716 -10.24 10.32 5.20
C ARG A 716 -9.03 10.74 6.04
N GLN A 717 -8.85 12.04 6.29
CA GLN A 717 -7.76 12.57 7.10
C GLN A 717 -8.22 12.75 8.54
N PRO A 718 -7.74 11.95 9.51
CA PRO A 718 -8.04 12.20 10.92
C PRO A 718 -7.38 13.51 11.37
N ALA A 719 -8.10 14.31 12.18
CA ALA A 719 -7.54 15.53 12.75
C ALA A 719 -6.39 15.25 13.75
N SER A 720 -6.36 14.04 14.32
CA SER A 720 -5.26 13.55 15.14
C SER A 720 -5.25 12.03 15.18
N GLN A 721 -4.07 11.47 15.32
CA GLN A 721 -3.86 10.06 15.63
C GLN A 721 -2.63 9.90 16.51
N TRP A 722 -2.60 8.88 17.36
CA TRP A 722 -1.44 8.61 18.19
C TRP A 722 -1.37 7.14 18.60
N ARG A 723 -0.17 6.74 19.00
CA ARG A 723 0.17 5.39 19.44
C ARG A 723 1.01 5.49 20.71
N LEU A 724 0.67 4.68 21.71
CA LEU A 724 1.43 4.48 22.93
C LEU A 724 1.93 3.04 22.96
N THR A 725 3.25 2.87 22.96
CA THR A 725 3.90 1.55 22.88
C THR A 725 4.85 1.36 24.04
N PRO A 726 4.40 0.84 25.19
CA PRO A 726 5.30 0.34 26.24
C PRO A 726 5.93 -0.98 25.85
N SER A 727 7.20 -1.18 26.19
CA SER A 727 7.90 -2.45 26.11
C SER A 727 8.81 -2.67 27.30
N TYR A 728 8.87 -3.90 27.83
CA TYR A 728 9.70 -4.26 28.96
C TYR A 728 10.42 -5.58 28.70
N THR A 729 11.74 -5.57 28.83
CA THR A 729 12.58 -6.74 28.65
C THR A 729 13.01 -7.31 30.00
N ILE A 730 12.69 -8.57 30.26
CA ILE A 730 13.04 -9.34 31.45
C ILE A 730 14.24 -10.22 31.10
N PRO A 731 15.43 -9.96 31.61
CA PRO A 731 16.59 -10.82 31.39
C PRO A 731 16.42 -12.13 32.17
N LEU A 732 16.71 -13.26 31.54
CA LEU A 732 16.56 -14.63 32.07
C LEU A 732 17.87 -15.42 31.88
N GLY A 733 18.99 -14.86 32.38
CA GLY A 733 20.32 -15.42 32.15
C GLY A 733 20.77 -15.19 30.72
N ASP A 734 21.03 -16.28 29.97
CA ASP A 734 21.37 -16.21 28.53
C ASP A 734 20.15 -16.03 27.61
N SER A 735 18.96 -15.90 28.20
CA SER A 735 17.68 -15.73 27.53
C SER A 735 17.05 -14.38 27.87
N SER A 736 16.08 -13.93 27.14
CA SER A 736 15.30 -12.74 27.44
C SER A 736 13.82 -12.93 27.12
N LEU A 737 12.95 -12.28 27.90
CA LEU A 737 11.51 -12.18 27.60
C LEU A 737 11.14 -10.70 27.47
N LYS A 738 10.78 -10.26 26.27
CA LYS A 738 10.27 -8.93 25.98
C LYS A 738 8.75 -8.96 25.90
N LEU A 739 8.10 -8.15 26.72
CA LEU A 739 6.67 -7.88 26.66
C LEU A 739 6.45 -6.52 26.04
N TYR A 740 5.54 -6.41 25.07
CA TYR A 740 5.23 -5.15 24.41
C TYR A 740 3.75 -5.05 24.07
N GLY A 741 3.28 -3.81 23.90
CA GLY A 741 1.91 -3.57 23.45
C GLY A 741 1.80 -2.19 22.81
N THR A 742 0.82 -2.02 21.97
CA THR A 742 0.52 -0.74 21.30
C THR A 742 -0.96 -0.42 21.47
N TYR A 743 -1.24 0.70 22.13
CA TYR A 743 -2.58 1.27 22.12
C TYR A 743 -2.61 2.41 21.12
N SER A 744 -3.50 2.29 20.11
CA SER A 744 -3.62 3.25 19.01
C SER A 744 -4.98 3.95 19.07
N PHE A 745 -4.99 5.25 18.82
CA PHE A 745 -6.20 6.06 18.68
C PHE A 745 -6.21 6.77 17.34
N ILE A 746 -7.34 6.72 16.66
CA ILE A 746 -7.62 7.42 15.41
C ILE A 746 -8.85 8.29 15.61
N ASN A 747 -8.71 9.60 15.38
CA ASN A 747 -9.81 10.55 15.52
C ASN A 747 -10.86 10.36 14.43
N ALA A 748 -12.06 10.90 14.70
CA ALA A 748 -13.13 10.96 13.73
C ALA A 748 -12.76 11.74 12.47
N ARG A 749 -13.35 11.38 11.34
CA ARG A 749 -13.11 11.97 10.03
C ARG A 749 -14.32 11.81 9.13
N TYR A 750 -14.21 12.28 7.90
CA TYR A 750 -15.25 12.12 6.88
C TYR A 750 -14.73 11.33 5.71
N ASP A 751 -15.59 10.52 5.09
CA ASP A 751 -15.23 9.68 3.95
C ASP A 751 -15.29 10.42 2.61
N ASP A 752 -16.02 11.52 2.53
CA ASP A 752 -16.27 12.29 1.31
C ASP A 752 -15.85 13.77 1.42
N GLN A 753 -15.73 14.43 0.26
CA GLN A 753 -15.30 15.84 0.18
C GLN A 753 -16.32 16.82 0.77
N GLN A 754 -17.60 16.51 0.72
CA GLN A 754 -18.70 17.34 1.27
C GLN A 754 -18.83 17.17 2.78
N ASN A 755 -18.08 16.27 3.39
CA ASN A 755 -18.17 15.89 4.79
C ASN A 755 -19.59 15.40 5.20
N ALA A 756 -20.25 14.72 4.31
CA ALA A 756 -21.59 14.18 4.54
C ALA A 756 -21.55 12.85 5.30
N GLN A 757 -20.57 11.99 5.01
CA GLN A 757 -20.42 10.70 5.67
C GLN A 757 -19.36 10.75 6.79
N TYR A 758 -19.85 10.74 8.02
CA TYR A 758 -19.05 10.74 9.23
C TYR A 758 -18.53 9.33 9.54
N LEU A 759 -17.23 9.20 9.78
CA LEU A 759 -16.56 8.02 10.30
C LEU A 759 -16.14 8.27 11.74
N PRO A 760 -16.69 7.53 12.73
CA PRO A 760 -16.37 7.72 14.14
C PRO A 760 -14.90 7.47 14.47
N SER A 761 -14.42 8.04 15.58
CA SER A 761 -13.14 7.69 16.17
C SER A 761 -13.14 6.25 16.67
N TYR A 762 -11.99 5.62 16.67
CA TYR A 762 -11.78 4.29 17.23
C TYR A 762 -10.39 4.14 17.86
N HIS A 763 -10.23 3.08 18.62
CA HIS A 763 -8.96 2.73 19.25
C HIS A 763 -8.72 1.22 19.17
N THR A 764 -7.45 0.82 19.03
CA THR A 764 -7.07 -0.60 19.00
C THR A 764 -6.02 -0.89 20.05
N LEU A 765 -6.02 -2.12 20.53
CA LEU A 765 -4.98 -2.67 21.40
C LEU A 765 -4.33 -3.85 20.71
N ASP A 766 -3.03 -3.74 20.48
CA ASP A 766 -2.17 -4.81 19.99
C ASP A 766 -1.16 -5.14 21.08
N ALA A 767 -0.77 -6.41 21.23
CA ALA A 767 0.24 -6.79 22.22
C ALA A 767 0.98 -8.07 21.81
N GLY A 768 2.17 -8.25 22.37
CA GLY A 768 2.98 -9.42 22.12
C GLY A 768 3.98 -9.74 23.22
N ALA A 769 4.49 -10.96 23.13
CA ALA A 769 5.58 -11.45 23.96
C ALA A 769 6.62 -12.11 23.05
N LEU A 770 7.89 -11.76 23.24
CA LEU A 770 9.04 -12.29 22.51
C LEU A 770 9.97 -12.96 23.52
N LEU A 771 10.14 -14.27 23.43
CA LEU A 771 11.06 -15.06 24.22
C LEU A 771 12.26 -15.45 23.33
N GLU A 772 13.42 -14.93 23.66
CA GLU A 772 14.70 -15.37 23.08
C GLU A 772 15.35 -16.38 24.00
N VAL A 773 15.69 -17.57 23.48
CA VAL A 773 16.34 -18.64 24.22
C VAL A 773 17.76 -18.81 23.69
N GLY A 774 18.73 -18.35 24.49
CA GLY A 774 20.10 -18.19 24.03
C GLY A 774 20.18 -17.26 22.82
N GLN A 775 21.05 -17.58 21.86
CA GLN A 775 21.23 -16.78 20.64
C GLN A 775 20.51 -17.36 19.41
N LYS A 776 19.93 -18.56 19.54
CA LYS A 776 19.49 -19.35 18.38
C LYS A 776 17.97 -19.51 18.23
N LEU A 777 17.21 -19.47 19.32
CA LEU A 777 15.77 -19.69 19.27
C LEU A 777 14.98 -18.47 19.69
N GLU A 778 13.96 -18.15 18.95
CA GLU A 778 13.02 -17.05 19.22
C GLU A 778 11.59 -17.61 19.15
N PHE A 779 10.79 -17.33 20.17
CA PHE A 779 9.36 -17.61 20.21
C PHE A 779 8.62 -16.29 20.33
N ARG A 780 7.67 -16.02 19.47
CA ARG A 780 6.84 -14.82 19.50
C ARG A 780 5.37 -15.19 19.50
N LEU A 781 4.65 -14.65 20.46
CA LEU A 781 3.20 -14.60 20.49
C LEU A 781 2.77 -13.15 20.29
N SER A 782 1.93 -12.89 19.32
CA SER A 782 1.42 -11.55 19.03
C SER A 782 -0.07 -11.58 18.75
N GLY A 783 -0.75 -10.47 19.04
CA GLY A 783 -2.16 -10.31 18.76
C GLY A 783 -2.49 -8.88 18.37
N THR A 784 -3.35 -8.73 17.39
CA THR A 784 -3.84 -7.44 16.87
C THR A 784 -5.33 -7.30 17.15
N ASN A 785 -5.78 -6.05 17.31
CA ASN A 785 -7.16 -5.71 17.68
C ASN A 785 -7.72 -6.60 18.79
N LEU A 786 -6.98 -6.77 19.90
CA LEU A 786 -7.28 -7.70 20.99
C LEU A 786 -8.63 -7.46 21.65
N THR A 787 -9.14 -6.23 21.58
CA THR A 787 -10.43 -5.80 22.12
C THR A 787 -11.61 -6.05 21.18
N ASN A 788 -11.36 -6.50 19.93
CA ASN A 788 -12.39 -6.58 18.88
C ASN A 788 -13.09 -5.24 18.65
N GLU A 789 -12.34 -4.16 18.61
CA GLU A 789 -12.86 -2.84 18.32
C GLU A 789 -13.50 -2.79 16.93
N LEU A 790 -14.72 -2.26 16.87
CA LEU A 790 -15.44 -2.00 15.63
C LEU A 790 -15.20 -0.56 15.19
N GLY A 791 -14.14 -0.31 14.44
CA GLY A 791 -13.86 0.98 13.81
C GLY A 791 -14.10 0.90 12.30
N LEU A 792 -14.45 2.04 11.68
CA LEU A 792 -14.58 2.14 10.23
C LEU A 792 -13.37 2.84 9.63
N THR A 793 -12.84 2.33 8.54
CA THR A 793 -11.75 2.97 7.79
C THR A 793 -12.26 3.71 6.57
N GLU A 794 -13.27 3.17 5.90
CA GLU A 794 -13.88 3.69 4.69
C GLU A 794 -15.38 3.48 4.74
N GLY A 795 -16.14 4.41 4.17
CA GLY A 795 -17.59 4.31 4.00
C GLY A 795 -18.00 4.13 2.54
N ALA A 796 -19.27 4.05 2.28
CA ALA A 796 -19.80 4.14 0.92
C ALA A 796 -20.05 5.62 0.60
N ALA A 797 -19.10 6.27 -0.06
CA ALA A 797 -19.09 7.70 -0.33
C ALA A 797 -20.47 8.35 -0.51
N GLY A 798 -20.80 9.30 0.36
CA GLY A 798 -22.07 10.07 0.31
C GLY A 798 -23.34 9.31 0.71
N ARG A 799 -23.24 8.15 1.37
CA ARG A 799 -24.38 7.30 1.66
C ARG A 799 -24.57 6.95 3.12
N VAL A 800 -25.46 7.67 3.76
CA VAL A 800 -26.29 7.09 4.80
C VAL A 800 -27.51 6.48 4.09
N VAL A 801 -27.51 5.18 3.88
CA VAL A 801 -28.63 4.49 3.24
C VAL A 801 -29.32 3.68 4.31
N SER A 802 -30.47 4.15 4.77
CA SER A 802 -31.45 3.24 5.37
C SER A 802 -31.80 2.15 4.34
N THR A 803 -32.10 0.93 4.81
CA THR A 803 -32.70 -0.07 3.93
C THR A 803 -33.84 0.56 3.16
N THR A 804 -33.95 0.28 1.86
CA THR A 804 -35.01 0.82 1.01
C THR A 804 -36.40 0.50 1.52
N ASP A 805 -36.57 -0.53 2.37
CA ASP A 805 -37.81 -0.93 3.03
C ASP A 805 -37.94 -0.39 4.46
N GLY A 806 -36.94 0.38 4.97
CA GLY A 806 -36.96 0.94 6.33
C GLY A 806 -36.80 -0.09 7.45
N SER A 807 -36.55 -1.38 7.14
CA SER A 807 -36.48 -2.47 8.11
C SER A 807 -35.27 -2.35 9.05
N VAL A 808 -34.17 -1.78 8.58
CA VAL A 808 -32.98 -1.48 9.38
C VAL A 808 -32.59 -0.02 9.17
N PRO A 809 -33.02 0.87 10.06
CA PRO A 809 -32.67 2.29 10.02
C PRO A 809 -31.16 2.47 10.13
N TYR A 810 -30.62 3.46 9.42
CA TYR A 810 -29.17 3.82 9.43
C TYR A 810 -28.23 2.70 8.96
N ALA A 811 -28.73 1.70 8.25
CA ALA A 811 -27.89 0.72 7.57
C ALA A 811 -27.03 1.41 6.51
N THR A 812 -25.76 1.07 6.45
CA THR A 812 -24.83 1.54 5.43
C THR A 812 -23.84 0.43 5.08
N ILE A 813 -23.18 0.57 3.94
CA ILE A 813 -22.05 -0.29 3.59
C ILE A 813 -20.77 0.47 3.95
N ALA A 814 -19.89 -0.14 4.73
CA ALA A 814 -18.63 0.46 5.14
C ALA A 814 -17.54 -0.60 5.30
N ARG A 815 -16.29 -0.18 5.40
CA ARG A 815 -15.16 -1.08 5.57
C ARG A 815 -14.69 -1.04 7.03
N PRO A 816 -15.08 -2.01 7.86
CA PRO A 816 -14.67 -2.06 9.26
C PRO A 816 -13.28 -2.69 9.42
N LEU A 817 -12.67 -2.46 10.58
CA LEU A 817 -11.47 -3.16 11.02
C LEU A 817 -11.66 -4.68 10.98
N PHE A 818 -10.58 -5.42 10.77
CA PHE A 818 -10.59 -6.86 11.01
C PHE A 818 -10.75 -7.16 12.50
N GLY A 819 -11.38 -8.26 12.81
CA GLY A 819 -11.47 -8.80 14.17
C GLY A 819 -10.10 -9.15 14.72
N ARG A 820 -10.07 -9.56 16.00
CA ARG A 820 -8.85 -9.98 16.68
C ARG A 820 -8.16 -11.12 15.91
N ALA A 821 -6.84 -10.94 15.67
CA ALA A 821 -5.97 -11.99 15.17
C ALA A 821 -4.87 -12.30 16.20
N ILE A 822 -4.46 -13.57 16.28
CA ILE A 822 -3.39 -14.06 17.16
C ILE A 822 -2.45 -14.91 16.31
N GLU A 823 -1.15 -14.71 16.48
CA GLU A 823 -0.10 -15.42 15.77
C GLU A 823 0.96 -15.94 16.75
N LEU A 824 1.45 -17.14 16.49
CA LEU A 824 2.60 -17.72 17.16
C LEU A 824 3.68 -18.02 16.12
N SER A 825 4.88 -17.48 16.30
CA SER A 825 6.03 -17.81 15.45
C SER A 825 7.18 -18.38 16.25
N VAL A 826 7.92 -19.28 15.60
CA VAL A 826 9.17 -19.87 16.09
C VAL A 826 10.22 -19.62 15.03
N MET A 827 11.34 -19.03 15.43
CA MET A 827 12.49 -18.79 14.55
C MET A 827 13.73 -19.47 15.11
N TYR A 828 14.47 -20.12 14.24
CA TYR A 828 15.79 -20.68 14.50
C TYR A 828 16.85 -19.95 13.70
N ARG A 829 17.91 -19.48 14.40
CA ARG A 829 19.10 -18.86 13.79
C ARG A 829 20.24 -19.87 13.72
N PHE A 830 20.94 -19.92 12.59
CA PHE A 830 22.09 -20.78 12.38
C PHE A 830 23.17 -20.01 11.59
N GLU A 831 24.42 -20.45 11.75
CA GLU A 831 25.58 -19.92 11.07
C GLU A 831 25.94 -20.73 9.82
#